data_cc08af1b7e9335df4ed55cacc208b004
#
_entry.id   cc08af1b7e9335df4ed55cacc208b004
#
_cell.length_a   1.000
_cell.length_b   1.000
_cell.length_c   1.000
_cell.angle_alpha   90.00
_cell.angle_beta   90.00
_cell.angle_gamma   90.00
#
_symmetry.space_group_name_H-M   'P 1'
#
loop_
_entity.id
_entity.type
_entity.pdbx_description
1 polymer ?
#
loop_
_entity_poly.entity_id
_entity_poly.type
_entity_poly.pdbx_seq_one_letter_code
_entity_poly.pdbx_strand_id
1 'polypeptide(L)'
;MLVAAREHPKDGRGKNTMKLIIAEKPSLARNIVAGIESFNDYKMRRGDGFFYGGEYLVTWAFGHLFSLADIDDYSPNPDGSTRWTMATLPCFPKEFRFNLRKDATKKVDSGVEKQFETIKTLCLREDVSDIINAGDADREGEIIVRLCITHAGVRNKKLLRLWLPDQTPETIRSALSEMKEETEYENLANEGYARTYTDWLYGVNLTRFATLKTGTLLRVGRVIVPVVKAIYDRDMQIRNFVPEKYYALRSQSETNGQVVELNSKKKFTKDELSKAKELCAKYNAADAVVTDVKRKKDKLAPGKLYSLSKLQNFLGKKYKMSMDDSLAIVQKLYEEGYLTYPRTNSEYLATAEKDKIKKIIANVAAVGYPVKFKDAKTIFDDSKIESHSALTPTYKIPDASKLSPAEKQVYSAVMRRFVAVFCSEECVAEKTEIKINVGGLEDFSLKGTVIVTPGWMRFDEYGKQDKILPRLEKGDRVNVDFKPVEKETTPPKHYTIETLNNYLKNPFREEKAKAQESENEDDTEEYRAIFEGLELGTEATRTGIIKNACNTKYILLKKDVYTILPDGEYLIEALTRMNISMDKYKTSELGKALKKVFHGQMTVSESVGLAEKEIAEVFAGVRTPQPPETDTDDGFFGDIVGKCPLCGNDVARTKFGYGCRGYRDNGCKFTVRNVICGRIISVSNMKLLLTNGKTSQIRGFISKNGKPFDAYLKLENGKVVFDFD
;
A
#
# COMPACT_ATOMS: atom_id res chain seq x y z
N MET A 1 -15.86 -9.69 46.92
CA MET A 1 -17.23 -9.35 47.36
C MET A 1 -18.15 -9.53 46.15
N LEU A 2 -18.90 -10.64 46.14
CA LEU A 2 -19.92 -10.96 45.13
C LEU A 2 -21.13 -10.03 45.38
N VAL A 3 -21.38 -9.12 44.44
CA VAL A 3 -22.62 -8.31 44.48
C VAL A 3 -23.75 -9.22 43.99
N ALA A 4 -24.63 -9.59 44.89
CA ALA A 4 -25.83 -10.36 44.62
C ALA A 4 -26.73 -9.61 43.62
N ALA A 5 -27.00 -10.24 42.48
CA ALA A 5 -28.00 -9.79 41.53
C ALA A 5 -29.39 -9.90 42.20
N ARG A 6 -30.10 -8.77 42.30
CA ARG A 6 -31.51 -8.76 42.66
C ARG A 6 -32.34 -9.40 41.55
N GLU A 7 -33.16 -10.35 41.94
CA GLU A 7 -34.09 -11.11 41.10
C GLU A 7 -35.02 -10.17 40.29
N HIS A 8 -35.13 -10.42 39.01
CA HIS A 8 -36.19 -9.90 38.13
C HIS A 8 -37.40 -10.85 38.18
N PRO A 9 -38.63 -10.35 37.98
CA PRO A 9 -39.82 -11.17 38.09
C PRO A 9 -39.81 -12.32 37.09
N LYS A 10 -40.04 -13.52 37.60
CA LYS A 10 -40.17 -14.76 36.83
C LYS A 10 -41.45 -14.71 36.02
N ASP A 11 -41.36 -14.66 34.71
CA ASP A 11 -42.40 -15.12 33.81
C ASP A 11 -42.04 -16.55 33.34
N GLY A 12 -42.93 -17.47 33.47
CA GLY A 12 -42.70 -18.91 33.43
C GLY A 12 -42.39 -19.53 32.08
N ARG A 13 -41.29 -19.13 31.40
CA ARG A 13 -40.73 -19.83 30.25
C ARG A 13 -39.21 -19.69 30.23
N GLY A 14 -38.52 -20.80 30.45
CA GLY A 14 -37.13 -21.03 30.07
C GLY A 14 -36.08 -20.14 30.78
N LYS A 15 -34.96 -20.72 31.20
CA LYS A 15 -33.77 -19.97 31.66
C LYS A 15 -33.53 -18.79 30.75
N ASN A 16 -33.52 -17.55 31.27
CA ASN A 16 -33.13 -16.37 30.53
C ASN A 16 -31.68 -16.56 30.04
N THR A 17 -31.51 -16.91 28.77
CA THR A 17 -30.20 -17.10 28.18
C THR A 17 -29.65 -15.75 27.72
N MET A 18 -28.37 -15.48 28.06
CA MET A 18 -27.68 -14.26 27.70
C MET A 18 -26.88 -14.43 26.39
N LYS A 19 -26.77 -13.38 25.65
CA LYS A 19 -25.93 -13.27 24.41
C LYS A 19 -24.71 -12.43 24.75
N LEU A 20 -23.51 -13.00 24.60
CA LEU A 20 -22.25 -12.29 24.82
C LEU A 20 -21.67 -11.78 23.52
N ILE A 21 -21.57 -10.48 23.36
CA ILE A 21 -20.91 -9.83 22.21
C ILE A 21 -19.49 -9.44 22.63
N ILE A 22 -18.49 -9.87 21.85
CA ILE A 22 -17.09 -9.54 22.05
C ILE A 22 -16.64 -8.65 20.90
N ALA A 23 -16.45 -7.35 21.17
CA ALA A 23 -15.96 -6.37 20.20
C ALA A 23 -14.42 -6.37 20.16
N GLU A 24 -13.85 -5.99 19.02
CA GLU A 24 -12.40 -5.87 18.86
C GLU A 24 -11.80 -4.77 19.75
N LYS A 25 -12.55 -3.70 20.00
CA LYS A 25 -12.09 -2.51 20.72
C LYS A 25 -13.20 -1.79 21.48
N PRO A 26 -12.83 -0.97 22.49
CA PRO A 26 -13.82 -0.28 23.33
C PRO A 26 -14.75 0.68 22.57
N SER A 27 -14.28 1.32 21.50
CA SER A 27 -15.10 2.21 20.67
C SER A 27 -16.24 1.44 20.01
N LEU A 28 -15.94 0.29 19.42
CA LEU A 28 -16.93 -0.57 18.77
C LEU A 28 -17.95 -1.11 19.79
N ALA A 29 -17.49 -1.54 20.97
CA ALA A 29 -18.39 -1.97 22.03
C ALA A 29 -19.40 -0.88 22.43
N ARG A 30 -18.96 0.38 22.57
CA ARG A 30 -19.86 1.51 22.86
C ARG A 30 -20.86 1.76 21.73
N ASN A 31 -20.44 1.64 20.49
CA ASN A 31 -21.33 1.82 19.34
C ASN A 31 -22.37 0.69 19.28
N ILE A 32 -21.98 -0.56 19.55
CA ILE A 32 -22.91 -1.69 19.65
C ILE A 32 -23.92 -1.45 20.76
N VAL A 33 -23.48 -1.02 21.95
CA VAL A 33 -24.35 -0.65 23.05
C VAL A 33 -25.35 0.44 22.65
N ALA A 34 -24.87 1.52 22.03
CA ALA A 34 -25.74 2.60 21.54
C ALA A 34 -26.74 2.10 20.49
N GLY A 35 -26.31 1.20 19.60
CA GLY A 35 -27.19 0.53 18.65
C GLY A 35 -28.27 -0.27 19.36
N ILE A 36 -27.92 -1.15 20.32
CA ILE A 36 -28.87 -1.93 21.11
C ILE A 36 -29.87 -1.02 21.82
N GLU A 37 -29.39 0.03 22.47
CA GLU A 37 -30.25 0.99 23.19
C GLU A 37 -31.19 1.78 22.27
N SER A 38 -30.86 1.94 20.97
CA SER A 38 -31.65 2.72 20.03
C SER A 38 -32.99 2.08 19.65
N PHE A 39 -33.13 0.77 19.85
CA PHE A 39 -34.35 0.01 19.49
C PHE A 39 -34.94 -0.79 20.66
N ASN A 40 -34.40 -0.60 21.87
CA ASN A 40 -34.94 -1.20 23.09
C ASN A 40 -35.29 -0.12 24.10
N ASP A 41 -36.25 -0.40 24.97
CA ASP A 41 -36.72 0.51 26.01
C ASP A 41 -35.87 0.50 27.29
N TYR A 42 -34.67 -0.10 27.24
CA TYR A 42 -33.76 -0.16 28.37
C TYR A 42 -32.38 0.42 28.07
N LYS A 43 -31.67 0.85 29.08
CA LYS A 43 -30.30 1.28 29.03
C LYS A 43 -29.36 0.22 29.55
N MET A 44 -28.23 0.01 28.84
CA MET A 44 -27.20 -0.89 29.28
C MET A 44 -26.36 -0.28 30.42
N ARG A 45 -26.09 -1.08 31.46
CA ARG A 45 -25.28 -0.68 32.60
C ARG A 45 -23.82 -1.04 32.33
N ARG A 46 -22.91 -0.27 32.93
CA ARG A 46 -21.46 -0.50 32.80
C ARG A 46 -20.99 -1.38 33.98
N GLY A 47 -20.32 -2.48 33.67
CA GLY A 47 -19.49 -3.28 34.56
C GLY A 47 -18.01 -2.97 34.43
N ASP A 48 -17.14 -3.73 35.11
CA ASP A 48 -15.68 -3.63 34.92
C ASP A 48 -15.25 -4.47 33.72
N GLY A 49 -14.95 -3.76 32.62
CA GLY A 49 -14.56 -4.38 31.36
C GLY A 49 -15.71 -4.86 30.46
N PHE A 50 -16.98 -4.56 30.79
CA PHE A 50 -18.14 -4.93 29.96
C PHE A 50 -19.37 -4.04 30.23
N PHE A 51 -20.39 -4.18 29.36
CA PHE A 51 -21.73 -3.62 29.52
C PHE A 51 -22.74 -4.76 29.63
N TYR A 52 -23.87 -4.54 30.34
CA TYR A 52 -24.93 -5.52 30.46
C TYR A 52 -26.32 -4.87 30.51
N GLY A 53 -27.30 -5.53 29.91
CA GLY A 53 -28.70 -5.08 29.92
C GLY A 53 -29.56 -5.94 29.00
N GLY A 54 -30.81 -6.15 29.38
CA GLY A 54 -31.69 -7.06 28.67
C GLY A 54 -31.10 -8.46 28.53
N GLU A 55 -31.05 -8.97 27.34
CA GLU A 55 -30.44 -10.27 27.01
C GLU A 55 -28.95 -10.17 26.60
N TYR A 56 -28.32 -8.97 26.64
CA TYR A 56 -26.99 -8.74 26.10
C TYR A 56 -25.93 -8.47 27.17
N LEU A 57 -24.77 -9.06 26.97
CA LEU A 57 -23.48 -8.70 27.56
C LEU A 57 -22.59 -8.22 26.43
N VAL A 58 -21.94 -7.09 26.58
CA VAL A 58 -21.02 -6.56 25.56
C VAL A 58 -19.66 -6.28 26.19
N THR A 59 -18.64 -7.01 25.80
CA THR A 59 -17.25 -6.80 26.21
C THR A 59 -16.37 -6.49 24.99
N TRP A 60 -15.08 -6.27 25.21
CA TRP A 60 -14.17 -5.89 24.15
C TRP A 60 -12.75 -6.37 24.37
N ALA A 61 -11.99 -6.51 23.29
CA ALA A 61 -10.54 -6.60 23.31
C ALA A 61 -9.89 -5.21 23.19
N PHE A 62 -8.57 -5.15 23.20
CA PHE A 62 -7.78 -3.94 22.91
C PHE A 62 -7.00 -4.12 21.58
N GLY A 63 -7.68 -4.57 20.53
CA GLY A 63 -7.06 -5.18 19.37
C GLY A 63 -6.47 -6.55 19.75
N HIS A 64 -5.31 -6.92 19.19
CA HIS A 64 -4.68 -8.19 19.53
C HIS A 64 -4.33 -8.30 21.02
N LEU A 65 -5.05 -9.16 21.77
CA LEU A 65 -4.67 -9.57 23.10
C LEU A 65 -3.61 -10.68 23.07
N PHE A 66 -3.57 -11.45 21.99
CA PHE A 66 -2.64 -12.55 21.76
C PHE A 66 -1.66 -12.22 20.65
N SER A 67 -0.43 -12.70 20.79
CA SER A 67 0.60 -12.70 19.78
C SER A 67 1.23 -14.07 19.65
N LEU A 68 1.79 -14.39 18.48
CA LEU A 68 2.55 -15.63 18.34
C LEU A 68 3.70 -15.68 19.35
N ALA A 69 3.98 -16.87 19.85
CA ALA A 69 5.09 -17.15 20.72
C ALA A 69 6.41 -16.75 20.07
N ASP A 70 7.41 -16.36 20.86
CA ASP A 70 8.74 -16.01 20.33
C ASP A 70 9.48 -17.29 19.88
N ILE A 71 10.51 -17.15 19.03
CA ILE A 71 11.33 -18.26 18.59
C ILE A 71 11.95 -19.02 19.75
N ASP A 72 12.30 -18.33 20.83
CA ASP A 72 12.89 -18.93 22.02
C ASP A 72 11.94 -19.95 22.72
N ASP A 73 10.62 -19.84 22.47
CA ASP A 73 9.62 -20.79 22.94
C ASP A 73 9.60 -22.10 22.09
N TYR A 74 10.14 -22.06 20.87
CA TYR A 74 10.18 -23.19 19.92
C TYR A 74 11.58 -23.78 19.75
N SER A 75 12.60 -22.93 19.73
CA SER A 75 14.00 -23.28 19.49
C SER A 75 14.89 -22.51 20.47
N PRO A 76 14.91 -22.89 21.76
CA PRO A 76 15.75 -22.21 22.74
C PRO A 76 17.23 -22.42 22.44
N ASN A 77 18.05 -21.43 22.80
CA ASN A 77 19.49 -21.56 22.71
C ASN A 77 20.01 -22.66 23.64
N PRO A 78 21.00 -23.45 23.21
CA PRO A 78 21.59 -24.51 24.05
C PRO A 78 22.17 -24.01 25.39
N ASP A 79 22.61 -22.77 25.44
CA ASP A 79 23.16 -22.11 26.64
C ASP A 79 22.10 -21.39 27.50
N GLY A 80 20.81 -21.50 27.12
CA GLY A 80 19.69 -20.81 27.79
C GLY A 80 19.68 -19.28 27.61
N SER A 81 20.56 -18.71 26.79
CA SER A 81 20.61 -17.29 26.53
C SER A 81 19.48 -16.82 25.61
N THR A 82 19.09 -15.54 25.71
CA THR A 82 18.15 -14.90 24.80
C THR A 82 18.86 -14.21 23.62
N ARG A 83 20.15 -14.45 23.41
CA ARG A 83 20.92 -13.88 22.30
C ARG A 83 20.54 -14.59 21.00
N TRP A 84 20.47 -13.82 19.94
CA TRP A 84 20.28 -14.39 18.62
C TRP A 84 21.50 -15.18 18.19
N THR A 85 21.32 -16.42 17.79
CA THR A 85 22.39 -17.28 17.30
C THR A 85 21.96 -18.02 16.03
N MET A 86 22.93 -18.46 15.23
CA MET A 86 22.63 -19.27 14.05
C MET A 86 22.13 -20.68 14.39
N ALA A 87 22.41 -21.17 15.60
CA ALA A 87 22.02 -22.50 16.05
C ALA A 87 20.50 -22.68 16.20
N THR A 88 19.75 -21.57 16.37
CA THR A 88 18.29 -21.57 16.49
C THR A 88 17.56 -21.39 15.16
N LEU A 89 18.28 -21.32 14.04
CA LEU A 89 17.76 -21.02 12.71
C LEU A 89 18.06 -22.15 11.68
N PRO A 90 17.16 -22.43 10.72
CA PRO A 90 15.80 -21.91 10.63
C PRO A 90 14.88 -22.52 11.67
N CYS A 91 13.90 -21.76 12.15
CA CYS A 91 12.88 -22.24 13.07
C CYS A 91 11.54 -22.43 12.33
N PHE A 92 11.06 -23.67 12.31
CA PHE A 92 9.79 -24.09 11.74
C PHE A 92 8.95 -24.76 12.83
N PRO A 93 8.05 -24.04 13.50
CA PRO A 93 7.20 -24.61 14.55
C PRO A 93 6.29 -25.71 13.99
N LYS A 94 6.26 -26.87 14.63
CA LYS A 94 5.28 -27.93 14.30
C LYS A 94 3.85 -27.48 14.55
N GLU A 95 3.67 -26.66 15.56
CA GLU A 95 2.40 -26.07 15.97
C GLU A 95 2.65 -24.63 16.42
N PHE A 96 1.93 -23.68 15.83
CA PHE A 96 2.00 -22.27 16.22
C PHE A 96 1.21 -22.05 17.51
N ARG A 97 1.82 -21.39 18.48
CA ARG A 97 1.22 -21.07 19.77
C ARG A 97 1.02 -19.58 19.92
N PHE A 98 -0.10 -19.20 20.50
CA PHE A 98 -0.41 -17.81 20.84
C PHE A 98 -0.30 -17.62 22.35
N ASN A 99 0.39 -16.57 22.76
CA ASN A 99 0.54 -16.15 24.13
C ASN A 99 -0.10 -14.76 24.33
N LEU A 100 -0.54 -14.43 25.53
CA LEU A 100 -0.94 -13.07 25.86
C LEU A 100 0.19 -12.11 25.54
N ARG A 101 -0.19 -10.97 24.96
CA ARG A 101 0.77 -9.94 24.55
C ARG A 101 1.61 -9.46 25.72
N LYS A 102 2.92 -9.39 25.48
CA LYS A 102 3.91 -8.91 26.44
C LYS A 102 4.16 -7.40 26.24
N ASP A 103 4.48 -6.70 27.30
CA ASP A 103 4.91 -5.31 27.29
C ASP A 103 6.38 -5.15 26.85
N ALA A 104 6.89 -3.93 26.86
CA ALA A 104 8.27 -3.63 26.50
C ALA A 104 9.31 -4.29 27.44
N THR A 105 8.91 -4.74 28.63
CA THR A 105 9.74 -5.45 29.59
C THR A 105 9.71 -6.98 29.41
N LYS A 106 9.06 -7.47 28.37
CA LYS A 106 8.81 -8.89 28.05
C LYS A 106 7.93 -9.63 29.07
N LYS A 107 7.23 -8.92 29.95
CA LYS A 107 6.20 -9.47 30.85
C LYS A 107 4.83 -9.37 30.19
N VAL A 108 3.91 -10.23 30.60
CA VAL A 108 2.51 -10.12 30.16
C VAL A 108 1.98 -8.74 30.52
N ASP A 109 1.35 -8.06 29.57
CA ASP A 109 0.71 -6.76 29.77
C ASP A 109 -0.48 -6.94 30.74
N SER A 110 -0.39 -6.34 31.93
CA SER A 110 -1.38 -6.52 33.01
C SER A 110 -2.79 -6.04 32.61
N GLY A 111 -2.88 -5.02 31.75
CA GLY A 111 -4.16 -4.53 31.21
C GLY A 111 -4.79 -5.53 30.25
N VAL A 112 -3.96 -6.15 29.41
CA VAL A 112 -4.37 -7.23 28.49
C VAL A 112 -4.82 -8.46 29.27
N GLU A 113 -4.06 -8.88 30.28
CA GLU A 113 -4.38 -10.02 31.14
C GLU A 113 -5.71 -9.82 31.87
N LYS A 114 -5.88 -8.66 32.51
CA LYS A 114 -7.14 -8.32 33.22
C LYS A 114 -8.34 -8.36 32.26
N GLN A 115 -8.23 -7.79 31.08
CA GLN A 115 -9.33 -7.76 30.11
C GLN A 115 -9.62 -9.16 29.56
N PHE A 116 -8.59 -9.96 29.30
CA PHE A 116 -8.80 -11.34 28.87
C PHE A 116 -9.50 -12.19 29.96
N GLU A 117 -9.12 -12.05 31.22
CA GLU A 117 -9.82 -12.75 32.32
C GLU A 117 -11.29 -12.32 32.44
N THR A 118 -11.60 -11.04 32.18
CA THR A 118 -13.00 -10.57 32.08
C THR A 118 -13.72 -11.29 30.94
N ILE A 119 -13.15 -11.31 29.72
CA ILE A 119 -13.72 -11.99 28.53
C ILE A 119 -13.95 -13.48 28.87
N LYS A 120 -12.94 -14.16 29.42
CA LYS A 120 -12.98 -15.58 29.77
C LYS A 120 -14.09 -15.88 30.80
N THR A 121 -14.16 -15.06 31.83
CA THR A 121 -15.21 -15.19 32.87
C THR A 121 -16.61 -15.08 32.26
N LEU A 122 -16.83 -14.10 31.38
CA LEU A 122 -18.10 -13.91 30.66
C LEU A 122 -18.40 -15.05 29.70
N CYS A 123 -17.41 -15.54 28.96
CA CYS A 123 -17.56 -16.67 28.05
C CYS A 123 -17.98 -17.96 28.78
N LEU A 124 -17.51 -18.17 30.00
CA LEU A 124 -17.75 -19.40 30.78
C LEU A 124 -19.02 -19.34 31.66
N ARG A 125 -19.75 -18.21 31.68
CA ARG A 125 -21.01 -18.10 32.44
C ARG A 125 -22.03 -19.13 31.96
N GLU A 126 -22.72 -19.78 32.89
CA GLU A 126 -23.74 -20.81 32.58
C GLU A 126 -24.97 -20.23 31.88
N ASP A 127 -25.33 -18.97 32.16
CA ASP A 127 -26.47 -18.29 31.53
C ASP A 127 -26.16 -17.70 30.14
N VAL A 128 -24.93 -17.74 29.68
CA VAL A 128 -24.55 -17.34 28.31
C VAL A 128 -24.73 -18.53 27.38
N SER A 129 -25.66 -18.43 26.42
CA SER A 129 -25.91 -19.46 25.38
C SER A 129 -25.14 -19.17 24.10
N ASP A 130 -25.11 -17.91 23.69
CA ASP A 130 -24.56 -17.47 22.42
C ASP A 130 -23.35 -16.54 22.64
N ILE A 131 -22.27 -16.79 21.94
CA ILE A 131 -21.10 -15.91 21.90
C ILE A 131 -20.98 -15.34 20.50
N ILE A 132 -20.90 -14.01 20.42
CA ILE A 132 -20.97 -13.28 19.18
C ILE A 132 -19.61 -12.60 18.95
N ASN A 133 -18.92 -13.04 17.91
CA ASN A 133 -17.72 -12.38 17.41
C ASN A 133 -18.11 -11.06 16.70
N ALA A 134 -17.74 -9.93 17.28
CA ALA A 134 -17.93 -8.59 16.74
C ALA A 134 -16.58 -7.90 16.51
N GLY A 135 -15.63 -8.61 15.92
CA GLY A 135 -14.41 -8.02 15.36
C GLY A 135 -14.72 -7.08 14.19
N ASP A 136 -13.79 -6.20 13.83
CA ASP A 136 -13.91 -5.41 12.62
C ASP A 136 -14.18 -6.33 11.42
N ALA A 137 -14.80 -5.80 10.39
CA ALA A 137 -15.26 -6.61 9.26
C ALA A 137 -14.09 -6.96 8.30
N ASP A 138 -13.03 -7.55 8.82
CA ASP A 138 -11.90 -8.09 8.06
C ASP A 138 -11.31 -9.35 8.73
N ARG A 139 -10.32 -9.98 8.08
CA ARG A 139 -9.65 -11.18 8.60
C ARG A 139 -8.86 -10.95 9.90
N GLU A 140 -8.35 -9.73 10.12
CA GLU A 140 -7.65 -9.39 11.38
C GLU A 140 -8.64 -9.33 12.54
N GLY A 141 -9.77 -8.59 12.36
CA GLY A 141 -10.85 -8.53 13.35
C GLY A 141 -11.46 -9.89 13.64
N GLU A 142 -11.55 -10.75 12.61
CA GLU A 142 -12.03 -12.13 12.76
C GLU A 142 -11.14 -12.92 13.73
N ILE A 143 -9.83 -12.97 13.49
CA ILE A 143 -8.91 -13.78 14.33
C ILE A 143 -8.67 -13.16 15.71
N ILE A 144 -8.74 -11.83 15.86
CA ILE A 144 -8.57 -11.16 17.17
C ILE A 144 -9.59 -11.71 18.18
N VAL A 145 -10.85 -11.75 17.80
CA VAL A 145 -11.92 -12.21 18.70
C VAL A 145 -11.96 -13.72 18.79
N ARG A 146 -11.75 -14.47 17.69
CA ARG A 146 -11.64 -15.94 17.73
C ARG A 146 -10.58 -16.43 18.68
N LEU A 147 -9.41 -15.80 18.71
CA LEU A 147 -8.35 -16.15 19.66
C LEU A 147 -8.80 -15.96 21.11
N CYS A 148 -9.57 -14.91 21.40
CA CYS A 148 -10.15 -14.73 22.74
C CYS A 148 -11.13 -15.85 23.10
N ILE A 149 -12.01 -16.23 22.19
CA ILE A 149 -13.00 -17.30 22.39
C ILE A 149 -12.29 -18.66 22.57
N THR A 150 -11.32 -18.97 21.72
CA THR A 150 -10.56 -20.21 21.77
C THR A 150 -9.78 -20.36 23.08
N HIS A 151 -9.05 -19.31 23.49
CA HIS A 151 -8.25 -19.34 24.71
C HIS A 151 -9.12 -19.24 26.00
N ALA A 152 -10.36 -18.76 25.87
CA ALA A 152 -11.32 -18.85 26.97
C ALA A 152 -11.77 -20.29 27.25
N GLY A 153 -11.52 -21.24 26.34
CA GLY A 153 -11.88 -22.65 26.51
C GLY A 153 -13.38 -22.92 26.38
N VAL A 154 -14.07 -22.15 25.55
CA VAL A 154 -15.52 -22.27 25.32
C VAL A 154 -15.87 -23.64 24.74
N ARG A 155 -16.91 -24.27 25.28
CA ARG A 155 -17.47 -25.53 24.80
C ARG A 155 -19.00 -25.47 24.82
N ASN A 156 -19.62 -26.11 23.85
CA ASN A 156 -21.08 -26.30 23.80
C ASN A 156 -21.91 -24.98 23.80
N LYS A 157 -21.39 -23.92 23.21
CA LYS A 157 -22.10 -22.65 23.03
C LYS A 157 -22.21 -22.32 21.54
N LYS A 158 -23.29 -21.65 21.18
CA LYS A 158 -23.48 -21.20 19.80
C LYS A 158 -22.51 -20.04 19.52
N LEU A 159 -21.75 -20.12 18.44
CA LEU A 159 -20.84 -19.08 17.99
C LEU A 159 -21.44 -18.36 16.76
N LEU A 160 -21.56 -17.06 16.86
CA LEU A 160 -22.16 -16.21 15.83
C LEU A 160 -21.21 -15.09 15.43
N ARG A 161 -21.41 -14.56 14.25
CA ARG A 161 -20.65 -13.41 13.73
C ARG A 161 -21.57 -12.21 13.50
N LEU A 162 -21.24 -11.10 14.15
CA LEU A 162 -21.84 -9.80 13.92
C LEU A 162 -20.96 -9.01 12.93
N TRP A 163 -21.40 -8.94 11.66
CA TRP A 163 -20.68 -8.27 10.58
C TRP A 163 -21.17 -6.84 10.40
N LEU A 164 -20.29 -5.85 10.64
CA LEU A 164 -20.66 -4.44 10.65
C LEU A 164 -19.95 -3.67 9.53
N PRO A 165 -20.60 -3.45 8.37
CA PRO A 165 -20.05 -2.65 7.30
C PRO A 165 -19.98 -1.14 7.63
N ASP A 166 -20.76 -0.68 8.60
CA ASP A 166 -20.64 0.61 9.29
C ASP A 166 -21.19 0.49 10.73
N GLN A 167 -20.97 1.52 11.53
CA GLN A 167 -21.28 1.51 12.96
C GLN A 167 -22.45 2.43 13.33
N THR A 168 -23.40 2.64 12.41
CA THR A 168 -24.63 3.36 12.73
C THR A 168 -25.61 2.49 13.51
N PRO A 169 -26.47 3.06 14.36
CA PRO A 169 -27.50 2.30 15.09
C PRO A 169 -28.38 1.46 14.18
N GLU A 170 -28.75 1.99 13.02
CA GLU A 170 -29.59 1.31 12.03
C GLU A 170 -28.90 0.05 11.48
N THR A 171 -27.61 0.16 11.13
CA THR A 171 -26.82 -0.99 10.66
C THR A 171 -26.61 -2.02 11.75
N ILE A 172 -26.32 -1.60 13.00
CA ILE A 172 -26.17 -2.51 14.13
C ILE A 172 -27.46 -3.29 14.39
N ARG A 173 -28.60 -2.61 14.36
CA ARG A 173 -29.91 -3.25 14.51
C ARG A 173 -30.16 -4.33 13.44
N SER A 174 -29.93 -3.98 12.18
CA SER A 174 -30.11 -4.94 11.07
C SER A 174 -29.15 -6.12 11.22
N ALA A 175 -27.86 -5.85 11.46
CA ALA A 175 -26.84 -6.88 11.60
C ALA A 175 -27.10 -7.85 12.79
N LEU A 176 -27.64 -7.35 13.90
CA LEU A 176 -28.03 -8.20 15.03
C LEU A 176 -29.16 -9.17 14.70
N SER A 177 -30.04 -8.82 13.74
CA SER A 177 -31.11 -9.72 13.25
C SER A 177 -30.66 -10.70 12.17
N GLU A 178 -29.51 -10.44 11.53
CA GLU A 178 -28.99 -11.16 10.37
C GLU A 178 -27.67 -11.89 10.65
N MET A 179 -27.33 -12.07 11.95
CA MET A 179 -26.09 -12.75 12.34
C MET A 179 -26.03 -14.16 11.75
N LYS A 180 -24.86 -14.51 11.25
CA LYS A 180 -24.55 -15.83 10.74
C LYS A 180 -23.72 -16.64 11.72
N GLU A 181 -23.67 -17.94 11.49
CA GLU A 181 -22.79 -18.80 12.28
C GLU A 181 -21.32 -18.50 11.96
N GLU A 182 -20.46 -18.57 13.00
CA GLU A 182 -19.03 -18.26 12.85
C GLU A 182 -18.33 -19.19 11.84
N THR A 183 -18.85 -20.39 11.65
CA THR A 183 -18.38 -21.37 10.66
C THR A 183 -18.46 -20.87 9.22
N GLU A 184 -19.37 -19.94 8.88
CA GLU A 184 -19.41 -19.32 7.56
C GLU A 184 -18.20 -18.42 7.29
N TYR A 185 -17.49 -18.00 8.33
CA TYR A 185 -16.29 -17.17 8.27
C TYR A 185 -14.98 -17.95 8.47
N GLU A 186 -15.03 -19.30 8.44
CA GLU A 186 -13.88 -20.17 8.65
C GLU A 186 -12.75 -19.90 7.64
N ASN A 187 -13.07 -19.74 6.39
CA ASN A 187 -12.09 -19.43 5.36
C ASN A 187 -11.42 -18.07 5.56
N LEU A 188 -12.16 -17.08 6.07
CA LEU A 188 -11.62 -15.77 6.41
C LEU A 188 -10.63 -15.87 7.59
N ALA A 189 -10.98 -16.64 8.61
CA ALA A 189 -10.11 -16.92 9.75
C ALA A 189 -8.84 -17.67 9.30
N ASN A 190 -8.99 -18.70 8.46
CA ASN A 190 -7.89 -19.48 7.91
C ASN A 190 -6.91 -18.62 7.10
N GLU A 191 -7.41 -17.68 6.28
CA GLU A 191 -6.56 -16.70 5.61
C GLU A 191 -5.79 -15.83 6.62
N GLY A 192 -6.46 -15.39 7.69
CA GLY A 192 -5.84 -14.62 8.78
C GLY A 192 -4.72 -15.38 9.47
N TYR A 193 -4.94 -16.65 9.84
CA TYR A 193 -3.92 -17.52 10.42
C TYR A 193 -2.78 -17.81 9.47
N ALA A 194 -3.06 -18.23 8.23
CA ALA A 194 -2.03 -18.53 7.23
C ALA A 194 -1.10 -17.35 7.02
N ARG A 195 -1.67 -16.14 6.94
CA ARG A 195 -0.89 -14.92 6.83
C ARG A 195 -0.04 -14.65 8.07
N THR A 196 -0.63 -14.74 9.26
CA THR A 196 0.07 -14.47 10.53
C THR A 196 1.27 -15.41 10.69
N TYR A 197 1.11 -16.70 10.38
CA TYR A 197 2.18 -17.69 10.43
C TYR A 197 3.26 -17.43 9.39
N THR A 198 2.87 -17.18 8.14
CA THR A 198 3.80 -16.87 7.06
C THR A 198 4.61 -15.61 7.36
N ASP A 199 3.97 -14.51 7.78
CA ASP A 199 4.65 -13.25 8.09
C ASP A 199 5.61 -13.43 9.30
N TRP A 200 5.26 -14.27 10.29
CA TRP A 200 6.13 -14.61 11.41
C TRP A 200 7.36 -15.41 10.94
N LEU A 201 7.17 -16.44 10.12
CA LEU A 201 8.27 -17.26 9.59
C LEU A 201 9.32 -16.41 8.87
N TYR A 202 8.88 -15.57 7.94
CA TYR A 202 9.79 -14.64 7.24
C TYR A 202 10.44 -13.65 8.18
N GLY A 203 9.63 -13.01 9.02
CA GLY A 203 10.10 -11.97 9.94
C GLY A 203 11.16 -12.50 10.89
N VAL A 204 10.93 -13.64 11.52
CA VAL A 204 11.84 -14.21 12.52
C VAL A 204 13.10 -14.80 11.85
N ASN A 205 12.93 -15.69 10.89
CA ASN A 205 14.07 -16.41 10.29
C ASN A 205 14.99 -15.46 9.51
N LEU A 206 14.45 -14.68 8.57
CA LEU A 206 15.29 -13.85 7.70
C LEU A 206 15.82 -12.60 8.38
N THR A 207 15.07 -12.00 9.33
CA THR A 207 15.57 -10.86 10.11
C THR A 207 16.75 -11.27 10.99
N ARG A 208 16.61 -12.37 11.74
CA ARG A 208 17.72 -12.86 12.59
C ARG A 208 18.91 -13.29 11.75
N PHE A 209 18.68 -14.03 10.67
CA PHE A 209 19.73 -14.46 9.75
C PHE A 209 20.50 -13.27 9.16
N ALA A 210 19.81 -12.33 8.53
CA ALA A 210 20.46 -11.17 7.92
C ALA A 210 21.21 -10.32 8.95
N THR A 211 20.62 -10.14 10.14
CA THR A 211 21.24 -9.40 11.26
C THR A 211 22.52 -10.08 11.75
N LEU A 212 22.51 -11.39 11.94
CA LEU A 212 23.68 -12.15 12.39
C LEU A 212 24.80 -12.15 11.35
N LYS A 213 24.46 -12.23 10.06
CA LYS A 213 25.45 -12.19 8.98
C LYS A 213 26.08 -10.81 8.79
N THR A 214 25.35 -9.73 9.05
CA THR A 214 25.82 -8.35 8.81
C THR A 214 26.29 -7.63 10.07
N GLY A 215 25.95 -8.14 11.25
CA GLY A 215 26.19 -7.43 12.53
C GLY A 215 25.33 -6.16 12.71
N THR A 216 24.37 -5.92 11.82
CA THR A 216 23.49 -4.74 11.85
C THR A 216 22.05 -5.21 11.79
N LEU A 217 21.16 -4.64 12.61
CA LEU A 217 19.73 -5.00 12.61
C LEU A 217 19.10 -4.69 11.25
N LEU A 218 18.78 -5.75 10.51
CA LEU A 218 18.06 -5.69 9.24
C LEU A 218 16.69 -6.33 9.41
N ARG A 219 15.64 -5.51 9.34
CA ARG A 219 14.26 -6.02 9.40
C ARG A 219 13.84 -6.50 8.03
N VAL A 220 13.75 -7.81 7.89
CA VAL A 220 13.36 -8.48 6.65
C VAL A 220 11.92 -8.96 6.80
N GLY A 221 11.09 -8.68 5.82
CA GLY A 221 9.71 -9.13 5.80
C GLY A 221 9.20 -9.25 4.37
N ARG A 222 8.26 -10.14 4.18
CA ARG A 222 7.73 -10.56 2.89
C ARG A 222 7.26 -9.40 1.99
N VAL A 223 6.67 -8.35 2.54
CA VAL A 223 6.14 -7.22 1.76
C VAL A 223 6.98 -5.96 1.91
N ILE A 224 7.62 -5.73 3.07
CA ILE A 224 8.42 -4.52 3.28
C ILE A 224 9.62 -4.47 2.34
N VAL A 225 10.30 -5.59 2.12
CA VAL A 225 11.49 -5.65 1.24
C VAL A 225 11.15 -5.31 -0.21
N PRO A 226 10.12 -5.90 -0.85
CA PRO A 226 9.71 -5.49 -2.20
C PRO A 226 9.31 -4.01 -2.32
N VAL A 227 8.69 -3.42 -1.29
CA VAL A 227 8.36 -1.99 -1.27
C VAL A 227 9.64 -1.13 -1.26
N VAL A 228 10.58 -1.46 -0.36
CA VAL A 228 11.87 -0.75 -0.27
C VAL A 228 12.67 -0.94 -1.57
N LYS A 229 12.67 -2.17 -2.14
CA LYS A 229 13.35 -2.47 -3.39
C LYS A 229 12.79 -1.67 -4.56
N ALA A 230 11.47 -1.53 -4.68
CA ALA A 230 10.88 -0.74 -5.75
C ALA A 230 11.35 0.72 -5.72
N ILE A 231 11.44 1.31 -4.53
CA ILE A 231 11.91 2.68 -4.35
C ILE A 231 13.43 2.77 -4.61
N TYR A 232 14.20 1.79 -4.13
CA TYR A 232 15.63 1.68 -4.38
C TYR A 232 15.92 1.61 -5.89
N ASP A 233 15.28 0.68 -6.60
CA ASP A 233 15.49 0.50 -8.05
C ASP A 233 15.16 1.79 -8.82
N ARG A 234 14.07 2.47 -8.44
CA ARG A 234 13.67 3.75 -9.04
C ARG A 234 14.70 4.85 -8.78
N ASP A 235 15.20 4.99 -7.57
CA ASP A 235 16.19 6.00 -7.23
C ASP A 235 17.53 5.70 -7.90
N MET A 236 17.90 4.42 -8.06
CA MET A 236 19.10 4.03 -8.83
C MET A 236 18.93 4.35 -10.33
N GLN A 237 17.75 4.10 -10.90
CA GLN A 237 17.46 4.51 -12.29
C GLN A 237 17.62 6.02 -12.47
N ILE A 238 17.17 6.82 -11.50
CA ILE A 238 17.31 8.29 -11.56
C ILE A 238 18.77 8.71 -11.41
N ARG A 239 19.50 8.15 -10.48
CA ARG A 239 20.91 8.50 -10.20
C ARG A 239 21.86 8.10 -11.33
N ASN A 240 21.59 6.97 -11.98
CA ASN A 240 22.41 6.45 -13.07
C ASN A 240 21.92 6.85 -14.45
N PHE A 241 20.89 7.71 -14.51
CA PHE A 241 20.34 8.15 -15.80
C PHE A 241 21.32 9.06 -16.54
N VAL A 242 21.59 8.73 -17.78
CA VAL A 242 22.38 9.55 -18.69
C VAL A 242 21.43 10.18 -19.71
N PRO A 243 21.28 11.51 -19.71
CA PRO A 243 20.43 12.19 -20.68
C PRO A 243 20.96 12.01 -22.11
N GLU A 244 20.06 11.71 -23.04
CA GLU A 244 20.36 11.62 -24.47
C GLU A 244 19.60 12.70 -25.23
N LYS A 245 20.31 13.40 -26.10
CA LYS A 245 19.72 14.41 -26.98
C LYS A 245 19.10 13.77 -28.21
N TYR A 246 17.92 14.25 -28.56
CA TYR A 246 17.20 13.83 -29.76
C TYR A 246 16.45 15.01 -30.38
N TYR A 247 16.10 14.90 -31.66
CA TYR A 247 15.30 15.91 -32.36
C TYR A 247 13.87 15.40 -32.57
N ALA A 248 12.89 16.24 -32.17
CA ALA A 248 11.48 16.09 -32.51
C ALA A 248 11.09 17.16 -33.54
N LEU A 249 10.21 16.81 -34.48
CA LEU A 249 9.76 17.76 -35.49
C LEU A 249 8.47 18.43 -35.04
N ARG A 250 8.45 19.76 -35.03
CA ARG A 250 7.30 20.55 -34.59
C ARG A 250 7.04 21.69 -35.57
N SER A 251 5.79 21.88 -35.90
CA SER A 251 5.28 23.09 -36.58
C SER A 251 4.38 23.86 -35.62
N GLN A 252 4.54 25.16 -35.58
CA GLN A 252 3.70 26.08 -34.81
C GLN A 252 3.46 27.31 -35.69
N SER A 253 2.38 27.27 -36.48
CA SER A 253 2.08 28.31 -37.47
C SER A 253 0.66 28.81 -37.31
N GLU A 254 0.42 30.06 -37.67
CA GLU A 254 -0.89 30.67 -37.65
C GLU A 254 -1.71 30.26 -38.87
N THR A 255 -2.93 29.77 -38.65
CA THR A 255 -3.92 29.48 -39.70
C THR A 255 -5.25 30.08 -39.27
N ASN A 256 -5.88 30.88 -40.15
CA ASN A 256 -7.17 31.54 -39.84
C ASN A 256 -7.16 32.34 -38.51
N GLY A 257 -6.06 33.03 -38.21
CA GLY A 257 -5.90 33.85 -37.00
C GLY A 257 -5.70 33.03 -35.72
N GLN A 258 -5.44 31.72 -35.83
CA GLN A 258 -5.22 30.83 -34.67
C GLN A 258 -3.96 29.98 -34.88
N VAL A 259 -3.23 29.74 -33.78
CA VAL A 259 -2.02 28.92 -33.83
C VAL A 259 -2.39 27.45 -33.91
N VAL A 260 -1.91 26.78 -34.97
CA VAL A 260 -2.01 25.34 -35.16
C VAL A 260 -0.67 24.70 -34.81
N GLU A 261 -0.67 23.82 -33.82
CA GLU A 261 0.52 23.10 -33.37
C GLU A 261 0.47 21.65 -33.88
N LEU A 262 1.45 21.26 -34.69
CA LEU A 262 1.62 19.89 -35.17
C LEU A 262 2.93 19.30 -34.63
N ASN A 263 2.86 18.14 -33.98
CA ASN A 263 4.02 17.42 -33.50
C ASN A 263 4.11 16.07 -34.21
N SER A 264 5.21 15.85 -34.96
CA SER A 264 5.47 14.57 -35.62
C SER A 264 5.72 13.46 -34.60
N LYS A 265 5.30 12.25 -34.92
CA LYS A 265 5.61 11.05 -34.13
C LYS A 265 7.06 10.59 -34.34
N LYS A 266 7.72 11.05 -35.42
CA LYS A 266 9.08 10.67 -35.75
C LYS A 266 10.07 11.39 -34.84
N LYS A 267 11.08 10.64 -34.39
CA LYS A 267 12.19 11.17 -33.59
C LYS A 267 13.50 10.79 -34.26
N PHE A 268 14.50 11.64 -34.10
CA PHE A 268 15.81 11.47 -34.69
C PHE A 268 16.89 11.57 -33.61
N THR A 269 17.89 10.73 -33.68
CA THR A 269 19.03 10.79 -32.77
C THR A 269 19.84 12.07 -32.99
N LYS A 270 20.76 12.36 -32.07
CA LYS A 270 21.64 13.54 -32.16
C LYS A 270 22.36 13.62 -33.51
N ASP A 271 22.80 12.48 -34.06
CA ASP A 271 23.60 12.39 -35.26
C ASP A 271 22.74 12.46 -36.56
N GLU A 272 21.41 12.41 -36.41
CA GLU A 272 20.47 12.43 -37.55
C GLU A 272 19.84 13.82 -37.81
N LEU A 273 20.45 14.91 -37.33
CA LEU A 273 19.94 16.26 -37.53
C LEU A 273 19.71 16.59 -39.01
N SER A 274 20.59 16.10 -39.89
CA SER A 274 20.46 16.32 -41.36
C SER A 274 19.18 15.66 -41.88
N LYS A 275 18.87 14.43 -41.48
CA LYS A 275 17.63 13.74 -41.87
C LYS A 275 16.39 14.44 -41.29
N ALA A 276 16.48 14.95 -40.06
CA ALA A 276 15.41 15.72 -39.43
C ALA A 276 15.12 17.01 -40.22
N LYS A 277 16.15 17.75 -40.61
CA LYS A 277 16.02 18.96 -41.45
C LYS A 277 15.45 18.64 -42.84
N GLU A 278 15.91 17.57 -43.49
CA GLU A 278 15.39 17.13 -44.76
C GLU A 278 13.90 16.81 -44.71
N LEU A 279 13.46 16.09 -43.66
CA LEU A 279 12.04 15.78 -43.50
C LEU A 279 11.20 17.02 -43.18
N CYS A 280 11.73 17.98 -42.40
CA CYS A 280 11.08 19.27 -42.17
C CYS A 280 10.90 20.04 -43.51
N ALA A 281 11.92 20.05 -44.36
CA ALA A 281 11.84 20.69 -45.69
C ALA A 281 10.75 20.02 -46.56
N LYS A 282 10.65 18.69 -46.55
CA LYS A 282 9.60 17.96 -47.25
C LYS A 282 8.20 18.30 -46.72
N TYR A 283 8.02 18.39 -45.38
CA TYR A 283 6.74 18.79 -44.80
C TYR A 283 6.39 20.25 -45.15
N ASN A 284 7.34 21.17 -45.12
CA ASN A 284 7.11 22.59 -45.38
C ASN A 284 6.83 22.87 -46.86
N ALA A 285 7.32 22.01 -47.78
CA ALA A 285 7.04 22.09 -49.19
C ALA A 285 5.71 21.41 -49.61
N ALA A 286 5.11 20.62 -48.69
CA ALA A 286 3.91 19.88 -48.99
C ALA A 286 2.65 20.64 -48.54
N ASP A 287 1.53 20.43 -49.25
CA ASP A 287 0.23 20.94 -48.85
C ASP A 287 -0.23 20.21 -47.57
N ALA A 288 -0.52 20.96 -46.53
CA ALA A 288 -1.16 20.45 -45.32
C ALA A 288 -2.67 20.73 -45.38
N VAL A 289 -3.49 19.70 -45.42
CA VAL A 289 -4.94 19.84 -45.61
C VAL A 289 -5.70 19.09 -44.50
N VAL A 290 -6.77 19.73 -44.04
CA VAL A 290 -7.71 19.08 -43.09
C VAL A 290 -8.51 18.02 -43.82
N THR A 291 -8.29 16.75 -43.50
CA THR A 291 -8.94 15.62 -44.15
C THR A 291 -10.28 15.25 -43.50
N ASP A 292 -10.40 15.46 -42.19
CA ASP A 292 -11.60 15.11 -41.43
C ASP A 292 -11.74 15.98 -40.19
N VAL A 293 -12.99 16.35 -39.85
CA VAL A 293 -13.34 17.05 -38.61
C VAL A 293 -14.55 16.34 -37.98
N LYS A 294 -14.32 15.73 -36.81
CA LYS A 294 -15.38 15.06 -36.04
C LYS A 294 -15.67 15.84 -34.78
N ARG A 295 -16.93 16.26 -34.64
CA ARG A 295 -17.46 16.85 -33.40
C ARG A 295 -18.53 15.94 -32.85
N LYS A 296 -18.40 15.57 -31.59
CA LYS A 296 -19.35 14.67 -30.93
C LYS A 296 -19.62 15.14 -29.51
N LYS A 297 -20.89 15.27 -29.17
CA LYS A 297 -21.31 15.48 -27.77
C LYS A 297 -21.45 14.13 -27.09
N ASP A 298 -20.65 13.93 -26.04
CA ASP A 298 -20.63 12.73 -25.22
C ASP A 298 -21.02 13.05 -23.79
N LYS A 299 -21.80 12.17 -23.18
CA LYS A 299 -22.02 12.21 -21.74
C LYS A 299 -20.77 11.68 -21.02
N LEU A 300 -20.25 12.47 -20.11
CA LEU A 300 -19.12 12.06 -19.28
C LEU A 300 -19.63 11.48 -17.97
N ALA A 301 -19.26 10.24 -17.70
CA ALA A 301 -19.54 9.60 -16.41
C ALA A 301 -18.57 10.13 -15.34
N PRO A 302 -19.00 10.23 -14.07
CA PRO A 302 -18.12 10.49 -12.93
C PRO A 302 -17.18 9.31 -12.73
N GLY A 303 -16.12 9.55 -11.94
CA GLY A 303 -15.31 8.45 -11.43
C GLY A 303 -16.15 7.51 -10.55
N LYS A 304 -15.70 6.25 -10.43
CA LYS A 304 -16.34 5.31 -9.50
C LYS A 304 -16.19 5.77 -8.05
N LEU A 305 -16.92 5.16 -7.14
CA LEU A 305 -16.76 5.38 -5.71
C LEU A 305 -15.31 5.06 -5.27
N TYR A 306 -14.95 5.44 -4.07
CA TYR A 306 -13.60 5.23 -3.59
C TYR A 306 -13.40 3.84 -2.97
N SER A 307 -12.35 3.13 -3.40
CA SER A 307 -11.61 2.20 -2.55
C SER A 307 -10.65 2.99 -1.67
N LEU A 308 -10.08 2.36 -0.63
CA LEU A 308 -9.10 3.01 0.23
C LEU A 308 -7.91 3.57 -0.57
N SER A 309 -7.31 2.77 -1.44
CA SER A 309 -6.17 3.20 -2.27
C SER A 309 -6.51 4.40 -3.16
N LYS A 310 -7.70 4.42 -3.75
CA LYS A 310 -8.13 5.55 -4.62
C LYS A 310 -8.33 6.83 -3.82
N LEU A 311 -8.87 6.70 -2.61
CA LEU A 311 -9.02 7.84 -1.70
C LEU A 311 -7.64 8.35 -1.25
N GLN A 312 -6.73 7.46 -0.85
CA GLN A 312 -5.36 7.81 -0.45
C GLN A 312 -4.60 8.49 -1.59
N ASN A 313 -4.75 8.00 -2.83
CA ASN A 313 -4.16 8.63 -4.01
C ASN A 313 -4.66 10.07 -4.21
N PHE A 314 -5.98 10.28 -4.07
CA PHE A 314 -6.58 11.62 -4.17
C PHE A 314 -6.07 12.55 -3.05
N LEU A 315 -6.10 12.09 -1.80
CA LEU A 315 -5.67 12.89 -0.64
C LEU A 315 -4.17 13.21 -0.68
N GLY A 316 -3.34 12.22 -1.05
CA GLY A 316 -1.91 12.41 -1.24
C GLY A 316 -1.57 13.43 -2.31
N LYS A 317 -2.24 13.32 -3.46
CA LYS A 317 -2.03 14.25 -4.58
C LYS A 317 -2.48 15.67 -4.25
N LYS A 318 -3.67 15.83 -3.68
CA LYS A 318 -4.29 17.12 -3.44
C LYS A 318 -3.81 17.81 -2.17
N TYR A 319 -3.74 17.08 -1.06
CA TYR A 319 -3.48 17.63 0.27
C TYR A 319 -2.13 17.24 0.84
N LYS A 320 -1.32 16.42 0.10
CA LYS A 320 -0.03 15.87 0.57
C LYS A 320 -0.18 15.05 1.86
N MET A 321 -1.38 14.51 2.07
CA MET A 321 -1.71 13.68 3.22
C MET A 321 -1.10 12.29 3.04
N SER A 322 -0.38 11.79 4.05
CA SER A 322 0.22 10.46 4.00
C SER A 322 -0.85 9.35 3.97
N MET A 323 -0.48 8.16 3.53
CA MET A 323 -1.39 7.02 3.54
C MET A 323 -1.81 6.65 4.98
N ASP A 324 -0.91 6.80 5.94
CA ASP A 324 -1.16 6.51 7.35
C ASP A 324 -2.13 7.52 7.97
N ASP A 325 -1.88 8.82 7.78
CA ASP A 325 -2.78 9.87 8.29
C ASP A 325 -4.18 9.74 7.68
N SER A 326 -4.26 9.50 6.36
CA SER A 326 -5.55 9.32 5.69
C SER A 326 -6.30 8.10 6.21
N LEU A 327 -5.63 6.95 6.41
CA LEU A 327 -6.27 5.77 6.99
C LEU A 327 -6.74 6.01 8.43
N ALA A 328 -5.92 6.66 9.26
CA ALA A 328 -6.28 6.98 10.64
C ALA A 328 -7.54 7.84 10.71
N ILE A 329 -7.65 8.86 9.83
CA ILE A 329 -8.81 9.73 9.76
C ILE A 329 -10.05 8.98 9.24
N VAL A 330 -9.91 8.19 8.17
CA VAL A 330 -11.05 7.40 7.66
C VAL A 330 -11.53 6.41 8.72
N GLN A 331 -10.60 5.75 9.45
CA GLN A 331 -10.93 4.85 10.55
C GLN A 331 -11.70 5.57 11.66
N LYS A 332 -11.27 6.78 12.04
CA LYS A 332 -11.99 7.59 13.03
C LYS A 332 -13.40 7.95 12.56
N LEU A 333 -13.55 8.40 11.31
CA LEU A 333 -14.86 8.74 10.74
C LEU A 333 -15.78 7.51 10.62
N TYR A 334 -15.22 6.33 10.39
CA TYR A 334 -15.96 5.06 10.46
C TYR A 334 -16.42 4.77 11.88
N GLU A 335 -15.54 4.90 12.90
CA GLU A 335 -15.87 4.65 14.30
C GLU A 335 -16.90 5.67 14.85
N GLU A 336 -16.92 6.87 14.30
CA GLU A 336 -17.95 7.89 14.61
C GLU A 336 -19.25 7.67 13.81
N GLY A 337 -19.28 6.67 12.94
CA GLY A 337 -20.44 6.29 12.14
C GLY A 337 -20.73 7.23 10.95
N TYR A 338 -19.76 8.00 10.47
CA TYR A 338 -19.93 8.91 9.33
C TYR A 338 -19.57 8.28 7.98
N LEU A 339 -18.66 7.32 7.97
CA LEU A 339 -18.23 6.59 6.78
C LEU A 339 -18.40 5.08 6.96
N THR A 340 -18.47 4.34 5.86
CA THR A 340 -18.42 2.88 5.85
C THR A 340 -17.02 2.37 6.13
N TYR A 341 -16.84 1.06 6.29
CA TYR A 341 -15.58 0.40 6.65
C TYR A 341 -14.43 0.79 5.71
N PRO A 342 -13.26 1.21 6.27
CA PRO A 342 -12.21 1.85 5.48
C PRO A 342 -11.42 0.93 4.57
N ARG A 343 -11.18 -0.34 4.98
CA ARG A 343 -10.21 -1.21 4.29
C ARG A 343 -10.86 -2.01 3.16
N THR A 344 -11.38 -1.30 2.16
CA THR A 344 -11.99 -1.90 0.97
C THR A 344 -11.17 -1.68 -0.29
N ASN A 345 -11.08 -2.72 -1.13
CA ASN A 345 -10.48 -2.67 -2.46
C ASN A 345 -11.53 -2.39 -3.56
N SER A 346 -12.82 -2.47 -3.23
CA SER A 346 -13.92 -2.26 -4.18
C SER A 346 -14.19 -0.78 -4.45
N GLU A 347 -14.60 -0.50 -5.67
CA GLU A 347 -15.13 0.79 -6.15
C GLU A 347 -16.63 0.69 -6.47
N TYR A 348 -17.28 -0.43 -6.07
CA TYR A 348 -18.67 -0.77 -6.33
C TYR A 348 -19.44 -1.04 -5.03
N LEU A 349 -20.75 -1.00 -5.11
CA LEU A 349 -21.68 -1.32 -4.04
C LEU A 349 -22.32 -2.69 -4.28
N ALA A 350 -22.65 -3.38 -3.19
CA ALA A 350 -23.42 -4.61 -3.25
C ALA A 350 -24.89 -4.35 -3.63
N THR A 351 -25.49 -5.27 -4.39
CA THR A 351 -26.91 -5.16 -4.77
C THR A 351 -27.83 -5.18 -3.55
N ALA A 352 -27.45 -5.90 -2.48
CA ALA A 352 -28.18 -5.93 -1.21
C ALA A 352 -28.22 -4.55 -0.50
N GLU A 353 -27.29 -3.65 -0.81
CA GLU A 353 -27.23 -2.31 -0.18
C GLU A 353 -28.14 -1.26 -0.84
N LYS A 354 -28.85 -1.59 -1.94
CA LYS A 354 -29.64 -0.61 -2.70
C LYS A 354 -30.63 0.18 -1.83
N ASP A 355 -31.33 -0.46 -0.92
CA ASP A 355 -32.32 0.22 -0.07
C ASP A 355 -31.67 1.11 0.99
N LYS A 356 -30.53 0.70 1.53
CA LYS A 356 -29.69 1.54 2.40
C LYS A 356 -29.21 2.79 1.63
N ILE A 357 -28.73 2.61 0.42
CA ILE A 357 -28.22 3.73 -0.42
C ILE A 357 -29.34 4.70 -0.81
N LYS A 358 -30.58 4.22 -1.09
CA LYS A 358 -31.74 5.08 -1.34
C LYS A 358 -32.00 6.01 -0.15
N LYS A 359 -31.94 5.49 1.09
CA LYS A 359 -32.13 6.28 2.30
C LYS A 359 -31.00 7.32 2.50
N ILE A 360 -29.73 6.91 2.27
CA ILE A 360 -28.59 7.84 2.34
C ILE A 360 -28.75 8.94 1.30
N ILE A 361 -29.14 8.63 0.06
CA ILE A 361 -29.41 9.61 -0.99
C ILE A 361 -30.51 10.60 -0.57
N ALA A 362 -31.59 10.12 0.07
CA ALA A 362 -32.63 10.99 0.57
C ALA A 362 -32.10 12.00 1.61
N ASN A 363 -31.23 11.55 2.54
CA ASN A 363 -30.60 12.43 3.51
C ASN A 363 -29.66 13.46 2.84
N VAL A 364 -28.89 13.02 1.84
CA VAL A 364 -27.99 13.89 1.07
C VAL A 364 -28.78 14.90 0.23
N ALA A 365 -29.92 14.51 -0.34
CA ALA A 365 -30.82 15.41 -1.05
C ALA A 365 -31.44 16.46 -0.12
N ALA A 366 -31.80 16.07 1.11
CA ALA A 366 -32.38 16.96 2.12
C ALA A 366 -31.42 18.08 2.54
N VAL A 367 -30.09 17.88 2.44
CA VAL A 367 -29.09 18.94 2.68
C VAL A 367 -28.74 19.74 1.41
N GLY A 368 -29.51 19.59 0.32
CA GLY A 368 -29.46 20.46 -0.86
C GLY A 368 -28.63 19.96 -2.04
N TYR A 369 -28.13 18.70 -2.04
CA TYR A 369 -27.42 18.17 -3.20
C TYR A 369 -28.38 17.58 -4.25
N PRO A 370 -28.16 17.84 -5.55
CA PRO A 370 -29.00 17.30 -6.64
C PRO A 370 -28.64 15.83 -6.93
N VAL A 371 -29.02 14.94 -6.03
CA VAL A 371 -28.75 13.49 -6.14
C VAL A 371 -30.03 12.71 -6.41
N LYS A 372 -29.90 11.62 -7.18
CA LYS A 372 -30.97 10.67 -7.50
C LYS A 372 -30.43 9.26 -7.49
N PHE A 373 -31.21 8.33 -6.97
CA PHE A 373 -30.85 6.91 -7.03
C PHE A 373 -30.72 6.44 -8.51
N LYS A 374 -29.64 5.73 -8.78
CA LYS A 374 -29.33 5.15 -10.09
C LYS A 374 -29.07 3.66 -9.91
N ASP A 375 -29.93 2.82 -10.45
CA ASP A 375 -29.71 1.37 -10.49
C ASP A 375 -28.91 1.02 -11.76
N ALA A 376 -27.58 1.00 -11.62
CA ALA A 376 -26.68 0.75 -12.74
C ALA A 376 -25.57 -0.24 -12.35
N LYS A 377 -25.23 -1.16 -13.25
CA LYS A 377 -24.14 -2.13 -13.06
C LYS A 377 -22.77 -1.44 -12.88
N THR A 378 -22.63 -0.20 -13.33
CA THR A 378 -21.43 0.62 -13.09
C THR A 378 -21.29 1.08 -11.63
N ILE A 379 -22.34 0.95 -10.82
CA ILE A 379 -22.40 1.32 -9.40
C ILE A 379 -22.57 0.07 -8.53
N PHE A 380 -23.52 -0.82 -8.87
CA PHE A 380 -23.86 -2.03 -8.12
C PHE A 380 -23.41 -3.26 -8.91
N ASP A 381 -22.35 -3.94 -8.44
CA ASP A 381 -21.81 -5.14 -9.09
C ASP A 381 -21.16 -6.05 -8.05
N ASP A 382 -21.89 -7.08 -7.61
CA ASP A 382 -21.43 -8.03 -6.59
C ASP A 382 -20.19 -8.81 -7.05
N SER A 383 -20.00 -9.01 -8.36
CA SER A 383 -18.83 -9.69 -8.91
C SER A 383 -17.50 -8.90 -8.73
N LYS A 384 -17.58 -7.63 -8.31
CA LYS A 384 -16.45 -6.73 -8.08
C LYS A 384 -16.22 -6.45 -6.60
N ILE A 385 -16.84 -7.24 -5.74
CA ILE A 385 -16.73 -7.11 -4.28
C ILE A 385 -16.19 -8.43 -3.72
N GLU A 386 -15.06 -8.37 -3.05
CA GLU A 386 -14.50 -9.54 -2.36
C GLU A 386 -15.05 -9.65 -0.93
N SER A 387 -14.98 -8.59 -0.15
CA SER A 387 -15.44 -8.55 1.24
C SER A 387 -16.25 -7.31 1.60
N HIS A 388 -15.94 -6.17 1.01
CA HIS A 388 -16.56 -4.88 1.31
C HIS A 388 -16.90 -4.09 0.07
N SER A 389 -18.02 -3.38 0.15
CA SER A 389 -18.41 -2.35 -0.82
C SER A 389 -17.48 -1.13 -0.73
N ALA A 390 -17.57 -0.26 -1.73
CA ALA A 390 -16.84 0.99 -1.77
C ALA A 390 -17.13 1.90 -0.56
N LEU A 391 -16.20 2.80 -0.27
CA LEU A 391 -16.38 3.83 0.75
C LEU A 391 -17.52 4.78 0.38
N THR A 392 -18.46 4.94 1.31
CA THR A 392 -19.57 5.88 1.19
C THR A 392 -19.82 6.63 2.50
N PRO A 393 -20.49 7.77 2.47
CA PRO A 393 -21.14 8.31 3.65
C PRO A 393 -22.21 7.34 4.16
N THR A 394 -22.60 7.49 5.42
CA THR A 394 -23.65 6.70 6.09
C THR A 394 -24.95 7.48 6.21
N TYR A 395 -25.88 6.98 6.99
CA TYR A 395 -27.09 7.71 7.38
C TYR A 395 -26.81 9.00 8.17
N LYS A 396 -25.67 9.02 8.88
CA LYS A 396 -25.27 10.09 9.76
C LYS A 396 -24.39 11.09 9.03
N ILE A 397 -24.89 12.31 8.88
CA ILE A 397 -24.14 13.43 8.31
C ILE A 397 -23.48 14.20 9.47
N PRO A 398 -22.15 14.39 9.46
CA PRO A 398 -21.48 15.12 10.53
C PRO A 398 -21.79 16.61 10.51
N ASP A 399 -21.82 17.21 11.68
CA ASP A 399 -21.73 18.66 11.80
C ASP A 399 -20.33 19.13 11.41
N ALA A 400 -20.23 19.86 10.30
CA ALA A 400 -18.95 20.30 9.77
C ALA A 400 -18.14 21.18 10.76
N SER A 401 -18.81 21.86 11.72
CA SER A 401 -18.10 22.67 12.72
C SER A 401 -17.30 21.83 13.73
N LYS A 402 -17.68 20.56 13.93
CA LYS A 402 -17.06 19.64 14.88
C LYS A 402 -15.89 18.84 14.28
N LEU A 403 -15.74 18.85 12.96
CA LEU A 403 -14.65 18.16 12.28
C LEU A 403 -13.40 19.03 12.24
N SER A 404 -12.23 18.43 12.48
CA SER A 404 -10.94 19.08 12.22
C SER A 404 -10.75 19.35 10.71
N PRO A 405 -9.83 20.25 10.33
CA PRO A 405 -9.58 20.55 8.91
C PRO A 405 -9.24 19.28 8.09
N ALA A 406 -8.47 18.37 8.63
CA ALA A 406 -8.11 17.11 7.96
C ALA A 406 -9.30 16.15 7.82
N GLU A 407 -10.12 16.02 8.85
CA GLU A 407 -11.36 15.23 8.80
C GLU A 407 -12.35 15.81 7.78
N LYS A 408 -12.47 17.13 7.70
CA LYS A 408 -13.26 17.80 6.66
C LYS A 408 -12.77 17.47 5.25
N GLN A 409 -11.46 17.46 5.03
CA GLN A 409 -10.87 17.11 3.73
C GLN A 409 -11.23 15.68 3.33
N VAL A 410 -11.07 14.72 4.25
CA VAL A 410 -11.36 13.31 4.00
C VAL A 410 -12.86 13.08 3.79
N TYR A 411 -13.70 13.54 4.72
CA TYR A 411 -15.15 13.38 4.61
C TYR A 411 -15.70 14.05 3.34
N SER A 412 -15.28 15.29 3.05
CA SER A 412 -15.68 15.98 1.82
C SER A 412 -15.25 15.24 0.56
N ALA A 413 -14.08 14.61 0.53
CA ALA A 413 -13.64 13.85 -0.63
C ALA A 413 -14.61 12.69 -0.92
N VAL A 414 -14.97 11.91 0.11
CA VAL A 414 -15.91 10.79 -0.03
C VAL A 414 -17.31 11.28 -0.38
N MET A 415 -17.81 12.30 0.31
CA MET A 415 -19.14 12.87 0.06
C MET A 415 -19.26 13.44 -1.36
N ARG A 416 -18.29 14.22 -1.82
CA ARG A 416 -18.29 14.81 -3.17
C ARG A 416 -18.28 13.74 -4.26
N ARG A 417 -17.52 12.67 -4.09
CA ARG A 417 -17.50 11.52 -5.01
C ARG A 417 -18.85 10.80 -5.00
N PHE A 418 -19.44 10.59 -3.84
CA PHE A 418 -20.78 10.01 -3.71
C PHE A 418 -21.84 10.88 -4.42
N VAL A 419 -21.83 12.19 -4.18
CA VAL A 419 -22.70 13.15 -4.85
C VAL A 419 -22.49 13.11 -6.37
N ALA A 420 -21.27 13.08 -6.85
CA ALA A 420 -20.97 13.01 -8.28
C ALA A 420 -21.52 11.74 -8.95
N VAL A 421 -21.38 10.58 -8.30
CA VAL A 421 -21.88 9.30 -8.81
C VAL A 421 -23.41 9.31 -8.93
N PHE A 422 -24.09 9.83 -7.93
CA PHE A 422 -25.57 9.88 -7.88
C PHE A 422 -26.15 11.21 -8.38
N CYS A 423 -25.34 12.12 -8.94
CA CYS A 423 -25.82 13.40 -9.45
C CYS A 423 -26.94 13.22 -10.48
N SER A 424 -28.06 13.90 -10.27
CA SER A 424 -29.21 13.87 -11.19
C SER A 424 -28.95 14.56 -12.52
N GLU A 425 -27.96 15.47 -12.55
CA GLU A 425 -27.61 16.28 -13.71
C GLU A 425 -26.53 15.58 -14.54
N GLU A 426 -26.71 15.59 -15.86
CA GLU A 426 -25.75 15.00 -16.79
C GLU A 426 -24.58 15.98 -17.06
N CYS A 427 -23.38 15.43 -17.11
CA CYS A 427 -22.22 16.14 -17.63
C CYS A 427 -22.10 15.86 -19.14
N VAL A 428 -22.12 16.92 -19.95
CA VAL A 428 -21.99 16.81 -21.42
C VAL A 428 -20.73 17.55 -21.84
N ALA A 429 -19.87 16.85 -22.59
CA ALA A 429 -18.70 17.42 -23.20
C ALA A 429 -18.76 17.30 -24.72
N GLU A 430 -18.32 18.33 -25.43
CA GLU A 430 -18.06 18.28 -26.85
C GLU A 430 -16.61 17.86 -27.09
N LYS A 431 -16.42 16.73 -27.75
CA LYS A 431 -15.13 16.21 -28.19
C LYS A 431 -14.93 16.56 -29.64
N THR A 432 -13.83 17.23 -29.96
CA THR A 432 -13.45 17.55 -31.33
C THR A 432 -12.17 16.80 -31.69
N GLU A 433 -12.16 16.13 -32.83
CA GLU A 433 -10.99 15.54 -33.43
C GLU A 433 -10.83 16.12 -34.84
N ILE A 434 -9.67 16.71 -35.12
CA ILE A 434 -9.30 17.27 -36.43
C ILE A 434 -8.13 16.44 -36.97
N LYS A 435 -8.27 15.88 -38.17
CA LYS A 435 -7.20 15.17 -38.85
C LYS A 435 -6.63 16.05 -39.97
N ILE A 436 -5.32 16.16 -39.99
CA ILE A 436 -4.57 16.98 -40.97
C ILE A 436 -3.56 16.06 -41.63
N ASN A 437 -3.62 15.96 -42.95
CA ASN A 437 -2.63 15.25 -43.74
C ASN A 437 -1.63 16.25 -44.33
N VAL A 438 -0.34 15.99 -44.20
CA VAL A 438 0.72 16.79 -44.73
C VAL A 438 1.34 16.04 -45.94
N GLY A 439 0.88 16.35 -47.13
CA GLY A 439 1.43 15.86 -48.40
C GLY A 439 1.49 14.33 -48.55
N GLY A 440 0.63 13.58 -47.90
CA GLY A 440 0.71 12.11 -47.85
C GLY A 440 1.87 11.55 -47.02
N LEU A 441 2.68 12.40 -46.40
CA LEU A 441 3.89 12.03 -45.66
C LEU A 441 3.58 11.62 -44.21
N GLU A 442 2.62 12.31 -43.55
CA GLU A 442 2.19 12.02 -42.19
C GLU A 442 0.78 12.56 -41.91
N ASP A 443 0.01 11.81 -41.12
CA ASP A 443 -1.29 12.22 -40.61
C ASP A 443 -1.16 12.70 -39.15
N PHE A 444 -1.65 13.92 -38.91
CA PHE A 444 -1.68 14.54 -37.60
C PHE A 444 -3.12 14.55 -37.07
N SER A 445 -3.28 14.33 -35.75
CA SER A 445 -4.60 14.39 -35.09
C SER A 445 -4.55 15.36 -33.93
N LEU A 446 -5.38 16.40 -34.00
CA LEU A 446 -5.63 17.33 -32.92
C LEU A 446 -6.89 16.87 -32.17
N LYS A 447 -6.80 16.73 -30.85
CA LYS A 447 -7.93 16.33 -30.00
C LYS A 447 -8.20 17.40 -28.96
N GLY A 448 -9.44 17.84 -28.89
CA GLY A 448 -9.95 18.79 -27.92
C GLY A 448 -11.17 18.28 -27.18
N THR A 449 -11.45 18.85 -26.04
CA THR A 449 -12.67 18.58 -25.25
C THR A 449 -13.09 19.87 -24.57
N VAL A 450 -14.35 20.23 -24.71
CA VAL A 450 -14.95 21.40 -24.07
C VAL A 450 -16.16 20.94 -23.29
N ILE A 451 -16.26 21.35 -22.02
CA ILE A 451 -17.41 21.02 -21.18
C ILE A 451 -18.56 21.97 -21.51
N VAL A 452 -19.65 21.38 -22.05
CA VAL A 452 -20.87 22.12 -22.42
C VAL A 452 -21.80 22.25 -21.21
N THR A 453 -21.98 21.15 -20.47
CA THR A 453 -22.80 21.12 -19.26
C THR A 453 -21.97 20.45 -18.17
N PRO A 454 -21.64 21.16 -17.06
CA PRO A 454 -20.73 20.60 -16.06
C PRO A 454 -21.34 19.45 -15.26
N GLY A 455 -22.66 19.47 -14.99
CA GLY A 455 -23.34 18.39 -14.24
C GLY A 455 -22.62 18.02 -12.95
N TRP A 456 -22.25 16.74 -12.81
CA TRP A 456 -21.55 16.23 -11.62
C TRP A 456 -20.18 16.88 -11.34
N MET A 457 -19.53 17.49 -12.37
CA MET A 457 -18.22 18.14 -12.20
C MET A 457 -18.25 19.34 -11.25
N ARG A 458 -19.44 19.89 -10.95
CA ARG A 458 -19.58 20.94 -9.93
C ARG A 458 -19.29 20.42 -8.51
N PHE A 459 -19.39 19.12 -8.31
CA PHE A 459 -19.25 18.48 -6.99
C PHE A 459 -17.94 17.72 -6.83
N ASP A 460 -17.41 17.13 -7.90
CA ASP A 460 -16.15 16.39 -7.83
C ASP A 460 -15.16 16.91 -8.89
N GLU A 461 -13.87 16.81 -8.61
CA GLU A 461 -12.84 17.35 -9.49
C GLU A 461 -12.64 16.46 -10.72
N TYR A 462 -12.71 17.09 -11.87
CA TYR A 462 -12.31 16.49 -13.14
C TYR A 462 -10.94 17.04 -13.54
N GLY A 463 -9.93 16.15 -13.59
CA GLY A 463 -8.53 16.55 -13.75
C GLY A 463 -8.13 17.06 -15.15
N LYS A 464 -9.08 17.26 -16.08
CA LYS A 464 -8.79 17.79 -17.43
C LYS A 464 -9.36 19.18 -17.56
N GLN A 465 -8.49 20.10 -17.97
CA GLN A 465 -8.93 21.43 -18.40
C GLN A 465 -9.51 21.37 -19.82
N ASP A 466 -10.41 22.30 -20.13
CA ASP A 466 -10.92 22.46 -21.49
C ASP A 466 -9.77 22.71 -22.44
N LYS A 467 -9.73 21.95 -23.53
CA LYS A 467 -8.80 22.12 -24.64
C LYS A 467 -9.59 22.53 -25.86
N ILE A 468 -9.62 23.83 -26.12
CA ILE A 468 -10.24 24.41 -27.32
C ILE A 468 -9.26 24.21 -28.47
N LEU A 469 -9.76 23.69 -29.58
CA LEU A 469 -8.98 23.55 -30.81
C LEU A 469 -9.22 24.75 -31.76
N PRO A 470 -8.27 25.02 -32.68
CA PRO A 470 -8.47 25.99 -33.74
C PRO A 470 -9.74 25.67 -34.55
N ARG A 471 -10.40 26.71 -35.05
CA ARG A 471 -11.58 26.57 -35.90
C ARG A 471 -11.12 26.22 -37.32
N LEU A 472 -11.14 24.94 -37.61
CA LEU A 472 -10.78 24.38 -38.90
C LEU A 472 -11.93 23.51 -39.44
N GLU A 473 -12.16 23.54 -40.72
CA GLU A 473 -13.15 22.72 -41.42
C GLU A 473 -12.44 21.79 -42.44
N LYS A 474 -13.15 20.72 -42.83
CA LYS A 474 -12.62 19.77 -43.84
C LYS A 474 -12.33 20.48 -45.15
N GLY A 475 -11.13 20.31 -45.67
CA GLY A 475 -10.64 20.94 -46.87
C GLY A 475 -9.80 22.20 -46.64
N ASP A 476 -9.79 22.74 -45.42
CA ASP A 476 -8.94 23.90 -45.08
C ASP A 476 -7.47 23.56 -45.26
N ARG A 477 -6.73 24.52 -45.84
CA ARG A 477 -5.26 24.48 -45.88
C ARG A 477 -4.71 24.99 -44.55
N VAL A 478 -3.75 24.28 -44.01
CA VAL A 478 -3.08 24.60 -42.75
C VAL A 478 -1.67 25.09 -43.06
N ASN A 479 -1.32 26.26 -42.57
CA ASN A 479 0.05 26.76 -42.67
C ASN A 479 0.95 25.92 -41.76
N VAL A 480 2.10 25.49 -42.30
CA VAL A 480 3.08 24.68 -41.55
C VAL A 480 4.47 25.32 -41.67
N ASP A 481 5.24 25.25 -40.58
CA ASP A 481 6.64 25.63 -40.51
C ASP A 481 7.35 24.65 -39.57
N PHE A 482 7.58 23.44 -40.07
CA PHE A 482 8.24 22.40 -39.28
C PHE A 482 9.71 22.72 -39.07
N LYS A 483 10.15 22.63 -37.85
CA LYS A 483 11.54 22.78 -37.41
C LYS A 483 11.95 21.60 -36.55
N PRO A 484 13.21 21.15 -36.63
CA PRO A 484 13.75 20.22 -35.67
C PRO A 484 13.96 20.93 -34.32
N VAL A 485 13.32 20.43 -33.27
CA VAL A 485 13.45 20.92 -31.89
C VAL A 485 14.32 19.95 -31.12
N GLU A 486 15.48 20.43 -30.67
CA GLU A 486 16.34 19.64 -29.78
C GLU A 486 15.61 19.39 -28.43
N LYS A 487 15.59 18.17 -28.04
CA LYS A 487 15.05 17.71 -26.75
C LYS A 487 16.05 16.76 -26.10
N GLU A 488 15.90 16.58 -24.82
CA GLU A 488 16.70 15.67 -24.04
C GLU A 488 15.78 14.69 -23.30
N THR A 489 16.19 13.42 -23.22
CA THR A 489 15.48 12.44 -22.41
C THR A 489 15.60 12.84 -20.93
N THR A 490 14.58 12.53 -20.16
CA THR A 490 14.53 12.84 -18.73
C THR A 490 14.44 11.54 -17.91
N PRO A 491 15.04 11.50 -16.71
CA PRO A 491 14.93 10.33 -15.85
C PRO A 491 13.46 10.08 -15.47
N PRO A 492 13.13 8.84 -15.08
CA PRO A 492 11.83 8.57 -14.49
C PRO A 492 11.64 9.40 -13.22
N LYS A 493 10.40 9.76 -12.90
CA LYS A 493 10.10 10.48 -11.66
C LYS A 493 10.15 9.51 -10.47
N HIS A 494 10.55 10.03 -9.30
CA HIS A 494 10.40 9.31 -8.05
C HIS A 494 8.96 8.83 -7.85
N TYR A 495 8.80 7.79 -7.05
CA TYR A 495 7.46 7.36 -6.66
C TYR A 495 6.78 8.42 -5.79
N THR A 496 5.54 8.78 -6.15
CA THR A 496 4.62 9.53 -5.30
C THR A 496 3.73 8.56 -4.54
N ILE A 497 2.94 9.06 -3.57
CA ILE A 497 1.91 8.27 -2.88
C ILE A 497 1.02 7.56 -3.91
N GLU A 498 0.52 8.30 -4.91
CA GLU A 498 -0.32 7.75 -5.99
C GLU A 498 0.41 6.68 -6.81
N THR A 499 1.61 6.98 -7.29
CA THR A 499 2.32 6.07 -8.22
C THR A 499 2.87 4.83 -7.53
N LEU A 500 3.31 4.94 -6.26
CA LEU A 500 3.72 3.78 -5.46
C LEU A 500 2.52 2.88 -5.16
N ASN A 501 1.40 3.45 -4.73
CA ASN A 501 0.19 2.70 -4.43
C ASN A 501 -0.33 1.95 -5.67
N ASN A 502 -0.35 2.62 -6.84
CA ASN A 502 -0.72 2.00 -8.10
C ASN A 502 0.26 0.89 -8.52
N TYR A 503 1.56 1.05 -8.29
CA TYR A 503 2.56 0.01 -8.52
C TYR A 503 2.31 -1.20 -7.61
N LEU A 504 2.10 -0.98 -6.31
CA LEU A 504 1.86 -2.07 -5.36
C LEU A 504 0.57 -2.85 -5.66
N LYS A 505 -0.45 -2.16 -6.18
CA LYS A 505 -1.71 -2.78 -6.62
C LYS A 505 -1.56 -3.56 -7.94
N ASN A 506 -0.67 -3.15 -8.82
CA ASN A 506 -0.43 -3.82 -10.09
C ASN A 506 1.07 -3.82 -10.45
N PRO A 507 1.88 -4.60 -9.73
CA PRO A 507 3.34 -4.59 -9.87
C PRO A 507 3.85 -5.16 -11.20
N PHE A 508 2.98 -5.85 -11.95
CA PHE A 508 3.29 -6.48 -13.24
C PHE A 508 2.66 -5.74 -14.45
N ARG A 509 2.34 -4.46 -14.27
CA ARG A 509 1.70 -3.67 -15.34
C ARG A 509 2.55 -3.59 -16.60
N GLU A 510 3.86 -3.44 -16.46
CA GLU A 510 4.79 -3.31 -17.60
C GLU A 510 4.95 -4.65 -18.33
N GLU A 511 5.04 -5.75 -17.57
CA GLU A 511 5.10 -7.10 -18.12
C GLU A 511 3.81 -7.45 -18.88
N LYS A 512 2.66 -7.09 -18.32
CA LYS A 512 1.37 -7.25 -18.99
C LYS A 512 1.26 -6.44 -20.28
N ALA A 513 1.80 -5.22 -20.30
CA ALA A 513 1.81 -4.38 -21.49
C ALA A 513 2.68 -4.96 -22.59
N LYS A 514 3.88 -5.46 -22.24
CA LYS A 514 4.80 -6.11 -23.19
C LYS A 514 4.21 -7.39 -23.78
N ALA A 515 3.51 -8.19 -22.94
CA ALA A 515 2.81 -9.39 -23.40
C ALA A 515 1.66 -9.07 -24.38
N GLN A 516 1.07 -7.88 -24.32
CA GLN A 516 0.04 -7.43 -25.26
C GLN A 516 0.59 -7.02 -26.64
N GLU A 517 1.90 -6.74 -26.72
CA GLU A 517 2.59 -6.39 -27.98
C GLU A 517 3.11 -7.64 -28.70
N SER A 518 3.02 -8.84 -28.11
CA SER A 518 3.39 -10.10 -28.76
C SER A 518 2.29 -10.54 -29.75
N GLU A 519 2.70 -11.04 -30.93
CA GLU A 519 1.78 -11.41 -32.02
C GLU A 519 1.02 -12.74 -31.79
N ASN A 520 1.28 -13.46 -30.67
CA ASN A 520 0.61 -14.73 -30.33
C ASN A 520 -0.49 -14.53 -29.30
N GLU A 521 -1.75 -14.70 -29.71
CA GLU A 521 -2.93 -14.53 -28.83
C GLU A 521 -2.98 -15.55 -27.69
N ASP A 522 -2.57 -16.79 -27.90
CA ASP A 522 -2.58 -17.87 -26.88
C ASP A 522 -1.57 -17.58 -25.75
N ASP A 523 -0.37 -17.14 -26.07
CA ASP A 523 0.64 -16.72 -25.09
C ASP A 523 0.15 -15.54 -24.23
N THR A 524 -0.67 -14.66 -24.84
CA THR A 524 -1.18 -13.44 -24.18
C THR A 524 -2.23 -13.74 -23.10
N GLU A 525 -3.12 -14.73 -23.33
CA GLU A 525 -4.13 -15.13 -22.34
C GLU A 525 -3.50 -15.89 -21.17
N GLU A 526 -2.54 -16.78 -21.42
CA GLU A 526 -1.82 -17.50 -20.39
C GLU A 526 -0.98 -16.55 -19.51
N TYR A 527 -0.27 -15.59 -20.11
CA TYR A 527 0.45 -14.54 -19.37
C TYR A 527 -0.48 -13.64 -18.54
N ARG A 528 -1.66 -13.28 -19.06
CA ARG A 528 -2.66 -12.52 -18.30
C ARG A 528 -3.13 -13.28 -17.07
N ALA A 529 -3.43 -14.57 -17.22
CA ALA A 529 -3.89 -15.43 -16.12
C ALA A 529 -2.82 -15.57 -15.02
N ILE A 530 -1.54 -15.67 -15.41
CA ILE A 530 -0.42 -15.75 -14.46
C ILE A 530 -0.33 -14.51 -13.57
N PHE A 531 -0.53 -13.31 -14.13
CA PHE A 531 -0.35 -12.05 -13.41
C PHE A 531 -1.65 -11.43 -12.88
N GLU A 532 -2.80 -12.06 -13.12
CA GLU A 532 -4.08 -11.54 -12.66
C GLU A 532 -4.21 -11.60 -11.14
N GLY A 533 -4.67 -10.52 -10.54
CA GLY A 533 -4.88 -10.42 -9.08
C GLY A 533 -3.61 -10.40 -8.23
N LEU A 534 -2.40 -10.32 -8.84
CA LEU A 534 -1.15 -10.19 -8.10
C LEU A 534 -0.94 -8.76 -7.62
N GLU A 535 -0.80 -8.61 -6.30
CA GLU A 535 -0.52 -7.33 -5.64
C GLU A 535 0.52 -7.48 -4.52
N LEU A 536 1.19 -6.41 -4.18
CA LEU A 536 2.14 -6.35 -3.07
C LEU A 536 1.46 -5.74 -1.84
N GLY A 537 1.11 -6.59 -0.88
CA GLY A 537 0.27 -6.22 0.26
C GLY A 537 -1.17 -5.95 -0.15
N THR A 538 -2.09 -6.10 0.79
CA THR A 538 -3.51 -5.82 0.59
C THR A 538 -3.85 -4.40 1.01
N GLU A 539 -5.04 -3.91 0.65
CA GLU A 539 -5.55 -2.60 1.10
C GLU A 539 -5.44 -2.43 2.62
N ALA A 540 -5.74 -3.49 3.38
CA ALA A 540 -5.69 -3.47 4.84
C ALA A 540 -4.26 -3.28 5.39
N THR A 541 -3.23 -3.74 4.70
CA THR A 541 -1.87 -3.86 5.27
C THR A 541 -0.84 -2.96 4.63
N ARG A 542 -1.07 -2.52 3.40
CA ARG A 542 -0.12 -1.73 2.61
C ARG A 542 0.30 -0.45 3.33
N THR A 543 -0.66 0.27 3.89
CA THR A 543 -0.39 1.51 4.67
C THR A 543 0.55 1.25 5.84
N GLY A 544 0.28 0.20 6.65
CA GLY A 544 1.12 -0.16 7.81
C GLY A 544 2.53 -0.57 7.40
N ILE A 545 2.68 -1.28 6.28
CA ILE A 545 3.99 -1.70 5.76
C ILE A 545 4.82 -0.48 5.32
N ILE A 546 4.23 0.45 4.58
CA ILE A 546 4.90 1.68 4.16
C ILE A 546 5.28 2.53 5.38
N LYS A 547 4.37 2.69 6.35
CA LYS A 547 4.67 3.35 7.63
C LYS A 547 5.84 2.71 8.35
N ASN A 548 5.87 1.38 8.41
CA ASN A 548 6.99 0.66 9.02
C ASN A 548 8.31 0.91 8.27
N ALA A 549 8.31 0.92 6.94
CA ALA A 549 9.48 1.23 6.13
C ALA A 549 9.99 2.67 6.37
N CYS A 550 9.09 3.63 6.60
CA CYS A 550 9.45 5.00 7.00
C CYS A 550 10.03 5.04 8.43
N ASN A 551 9.37 4.39 9.39
CA ASN A 551 9.79 4.37 10.79
C ASN A 551 11.16 3.68 10.98
N THR A 552 11.45 2.63 10.20
CA THR A 552 12.76 1.95 10.19
C THR A 552 13.84 2.73 9.42
N LYS A 553 13.49 3.90 8.87
CA LYS A 553 14.39 4.75 8.09
C LYS A 553 14.95 4.07 6.83
N TYR A 554 14.20 3.14 6.25
CA TYR A 554 14.54 2.58 4.95
C TYR A 554 14.17 3.53 3.82
N ILE A 555 13.04 4.21 3.96
CA ILE A 555 12.52 5.18 2.99
C ILE A 555 12.10 6.48 3.68
N LEU A 556 12.07 7.56 2.93
CA LEU A 556 11.59 8.86 3.38
C LEU A 556 10.38 9.28 2.53
N LEU A 557 9.32 9.73 3.19
CA LEU A 557 8.24 10.47 2.55
C LEU A 557 8.43 11.96 2.82
N LYS A 558 8.62 12.76 1.75
CA LYS A 558 8.64 14.23 1.84
C LYS A 558 7.56 14.79 0.93
N LYS A 559 6.57 15.50 1.51
CA LYS A 559 5.31 15.88 0.84
C LYS A 559 4.59 14.61 0.36
N ASP A 560 4.61 14.32 -0.92
CA ASP A 560 4.00 13.13 -1.53
C ASP A 560 5.01 12.23 -2.27
N VAL A 561 6.31 12.46 -2.10
CA VAL A 561 7.38 11.77 -2.82
C VAL A 561 8.16 10.86 -1.87
N TYR A 562 8.32 9.60 -2.28
CA TYR A 562 9.17 8.61 -1.61
C TYR A 562 10.58 8.60 -2.20
N THR A 563 11.57 8.52 -1.34
CA THR A 563 12.99 8.33 -1.70
C THR A 563 13.62 7.28 -0.80
N ILE A 564 14.63 6.59 -1.33
CA ILE A 564 15.41 5.63 -0.55
C ILE A 564 16.32 6.35 0.44
N LEU A 565 16.53 5.76 1.61
CA LEU A 565 17.49 6.20 2.61
C LEU A 565 18.67 5.21 2.69
N PRO A 566 19.83 5.62 3.22
CA PRO A 566 21.03 4.77 3.27
C PRO A 566 20.82 3.41 3.94
N ASP A 567 19.97 3.33 4.98
CA ASP A 567 19.64 2.06 5.64
C ASP A 567 18.83 1.15 4.73
N GLY A 568 17.94 1.73 3.88
CA GLY A 568 17.20 0.99 2.87
C GLY A 568 18.09 0.50 1.72
N GLU A 569 19.04 1.34 1.27
CA GLU A 569 20.05 0.93 0.29
C GLU A 569 20.84 -0.26 0.82
N TYR A 570 21.34 -0.12 2.06
CA TYR A 570 22.11 -1.19 2.71
C TYR A 570 21.31 -2.48 2.86
N LEU A 571 20.02 -2.40 3.23
CA LEU A 571 19.13 -3.56 3.30
C LEU A 571 19.11 -4.30 1.97
N ILE A 572 18.81 -3.60 0.87
CA ILE A 572 18.68 -4.24 -0.46
C ILE A 572 20.02 -4.80 -0.93
N GLU A 573 21.11 -4.06 -0.76
CA GLU A 573 22.45 -4.51 -1.14
C GLU A 573 22.90 -5.74 -0.31
N ALA A 574 22.61 -5.75 1.00
CA ALA A 574 22.94 -6.87 1.87
C ALA A 574 22.16 -8.14 1.49
N LEU A 575 20.84 -8.02 1.26
CA LEU A 575 20.01 -9.15 0.84
C LEU A 575 20.46 -9.70 -0.52
N THR A 576 20.76 -8.81 -1.47
CA THR A 576 21.28 -9.20 -2.80
C THR A 576 22.58 -10.00 -2.68
N ARG A 577 23.51 -9.56 -1.86
CA ARG A 577 24.78 -10.29 -1.61
C ARG A 577 24.58 -11.64 -0.94
N MET A 578 23.60 -11.75 -0.05
CA MET A 578 23.25 -13.00 0.60
C MET A 578 22.41 -13.94 -0.31
N ASN A 579 22.16 -13.53 -1.55
CA ASN A 579 21.26 -14.22 -2.49
C ASN A 579 19.85 -14.45 -1.93
N ILE A 580 19.39 -13.54 -1.07
CA ILE A 580 18.04 -13.55 -0.54
C ILE A 580 17.16 -12.73 -1.50
N SER A 581 16.47 -13.43 -2.38
CA SER A 581 15.52 -12.80 -3.29
C SER A 581 14.16 -12.68 -2.61
N MET A 582 13.78 -11.46 -2.26
CA MET A 582 12.44 -11.08 -1.82
C MET A 582 11.83 -10.20 -2.91
N ASP A 583 11.74 -10.74 -4.12
CA ASP A 583 11.23 -9.99 -5.26
C ASP A 583 9.69 -9.99 -5.32
N LYS A 584 9.16 -9.20 -6.26
CA LYS A 584 7.72 -9.07 -6.46
C LYS A 584 7.03 -10.37 -6.88
N TYR A 585 7.73 -11.27 -7.59
CA TYR A 585 7.17 -12.53 -8.07
C TYR A 585 6.88 -13.47 -6.90
N LYS A 586 7.88 -13.76 -6.06
CA LYS A 586 7.74 -14.63 -4.89
C LYS A 586 6.70 -14.09 -3.90
N THR A 587 6.76 -12.79 -3.61
CA THR A 587 5.77 -12.15 -2.73
C THR A 587 4.34 -12.29 -3.27
N SER A 588 4.19 -12.21 -4.57
CA SER A 588 2.89 -12.34 -5.22
C SER A 588 2.37 -13.77 -5.22
N GLU A 589 3.24 -14.77 -5.38
CA GLU A 589 2.88 -16.20 -5.27
C GLU A 589 2.34 -16.53 -3.88
N LEU A 590 3.00 -16.04 -2.83
CA LEU A 590 2.50 -16.20 -1.47
C LEU A 590 1.15 -15.46 -1.26
N GLY A 591 0.97 -14.31 -1.89
CA GLY A 591 -0.31 -13.61 -1.91
C GLY A 591 -1.43 -14.42 -2.59
N LYS A 592 -1.12 -15.12 -3.70
CA LYS A 592 -2.05 -16.07 -4.34
C LYS A 592 -2.40 -17.23 -3.42
N ALA A 593 -1.42 -17.79 -2.71
CA ALA A 593 -1.65 -18.89 -1.78
C ALA A 593 -2.65 -18.47 -0.68
N LEU A 594 -2.50 -17.28 -0.10
CA LEU A 594 -3.46 -16.74 0.88
C LEU A 594 -4.87 -16.57 0.29
N LYS A 595 -5.00 -16.09 -0.95
CA LYS A 595 -6.30 -16.02 -1.62
C LYS A 595 -6.91 -17.40 -1.86
N LYS A 596 -6.10 -18.41 -2.20
CA LYS A 596 -6.57 -19.80 -2.31
C LYS A 596 -7.09 -20.35 -0.97
N VAL A 597 -6.44 -19.98 0.15
CA VAL A 597 -6.93 -20.34 1.49
C VAL A 597 -8.30 -19.68 1.74
N PHE A 598 -8.45 -18.40 1.44
CA PHE A 598 -9.73 -17.68 1.55
C PHE A 598 -10.86 -18.33 0.74
N HIS A 599 -10.55 -18.85 -0.45
CA HIS A 599 -11.53 -19.55 -1.30
C HIS A 599 -11.70 -21.05 -0.97
N GLY A 600 -11.04 -21.56 0.08
CA GLY A 600 -11.11 -22.97 0.46
C GLY A 600 -10.40 -23.92 -0.52
N GLN A 601 -9.53 -23.39 -1.39
CA GLN A 601 -8.79 -24.14 -2.40
C GLN A 601 -7.40 -24.60 -1.91
N MET A 602 -7.00 -24.18 -0.73
CA MET A 602 -5.73 -24.51 -0.08
C MET A 602 -5.91 -24.47 1.44
N THR A 603 -5.25 -25.35 2.16
CA THR A 603 -5.24 -25.34 3.62
C THR A 603 -4.22 -24.35 4.17
N VAL A 604 -4.38 -23.99 5.45
CA VAL A 604 -3.39 -23.17 6.17
C VAL A 604 -2.02 -23.81 6.15
N SER A 605 -1.96 -25.13 6.41
CA SER A 605 -0.70 -25.90 6.43
C SER A 605 0.02 -25.90 5.09
N GLU A 606 -0.70 -26.09 3.99
CA GLU A 606 -0.11 -26.03 2.64
C GLU A 606 0.46 -24.65 2.33
N SER A 607 -0.26 -23.58 2.69
CA SER A 607 0.20 -22.19 2.49
C SER A 607 1.45 -21.88 3.32
N VAL A 608 1.50 -22.35 4.57
CA VAL A 608 2.66 -22.20 5.46
C VAL A 608 3.86 -23.03 4.93
N GLY A 609 3.63 -24.25 4.44
CA GLY A 609 4.64 -25.10 3.86
C GLY A 609 5.36 -24.49 2.65
N LEU A 610 4.68 -23.66 1.86
CA LEU A 610 5.33 -22.89 0.79
C LEU A 610 6.37 -21.92 1.34
N ALA A 611 6.03 -21.21 2.41
CA ALA A 611 6.94 -20.26 3.07
C ALA A 611 8.13 -20.99 3.73
N GLU A 612 7.88 -22.12 4.40
CA GLU A 612 8.93 -22.95 5.01
C GLU A 612 9.91 -23.45 3.96
N LYS A 613 9.41 -23.95 2.83
CA LYS A 613 10.23 -24.41 1.70
C LYS A 613 11.12 -23.29 1.18
N GLU A 614 10.56 -22.11 0.92
CA GLU A 614 11.32 -20.97 0.40
C GLU A 614 12.41 -20.52 1.39
N ILE A 615 12.08 -20.44 2.68
CA ILE A 615 13.04 -20.08 3.72
C ILE A 615 14.14 -21.17 3.81
N ALA A 616 13.79 -22.45 3.77
CA ALA A 616 14.76 -23.54 3.78
C ALA A 616 15.71 -23.48 2.57
N GLU A 617 15.21 -23.15 1.39
CA GLU A 617 16.03 -22.94 0.19
C GLU A 617 17.02 -21.77 0.37
N VAL A 618 16.58 -20.66 0.99
CA VAL A 618 17.49 -19.56 1.33
C VAL A 618 18.62 -20.04 2.24
N PHE A 619 18.31 -20.81 3.27
CA PHE A 619 19.32 -21.32 4.21
C PHE A 619 20.23 -22.37 3.57
N ALA A 620 19.71 -23.19 2.65
CA ALA A 620 20.49 -24.18 1.89
C ALA A 620 21.35 -23.52 0.78
N GLY A 621 20.83 -22.48 0.12
CA GLY A 621 21.50 -21.73 -0.94
C GLY A 621 22.56 -20.77 -0.44
N VAL A 622 22.51 -20.40 0.82
CA VAL A 622 23.62 -19.73 1.52
C VAL A 622 24.68 -20.76 1.86
N ARG A 623 25.28 -21.39 0.85
CA ARG A 623 26.69 -21.71 0.96
C ARG A 623 27.32 -20.43 1.49
N THR A 624 28.05 -20.50 2.62
CA THR A 624 29.06 -19.50 2.96
C THR A 624 29.59 -19.02 1.61
N PRO A 625 29.49 -17.71 1.25
CA PRO A 625 30.09 -17.30 0.00
C PRO A 625 31.51 -17.85 0.10
N GLN A 626 31.81 -18.89 -0.68
CA GLN A 626 33.16 -19.14 -1.03
C GLN A 626 33.53 -17.82 -1.67
N PRO A 627 34.56 -17.12 -1.15
CA PRO A 627 35.14 -16.02 -1.90
C PRO A 627 35.25 -16.56 -3.31
N PRO A 628 34.87 -15.81 -4.36
CA PRO A 628 35.11 -16.25 -5.72
C PRO A 628 36.51 -16.83 -5.66
N GLU A 629 36.69 -18.05 -6.18
CA GLU A 629 37.99 -18.74 -6.22
C GLU A 629 38.93 -17.89 -7.05
N THR A 630 39.38 -16.83 -6.49
CA THR A 630 40.60 -16.12 -6.76
C THR A 630 41.32 -16.18 -5.44
N ASP A 631 42.27 -17.10 -5.39
CA ASP A 631 43.31 -17.17 -4.38
C ASP A 631 43.92 -15.79 -4.12
N THR A 632 43.31 -15.02 -3.22
CA THR A 632 43.98 -13.94 -2.56
C THR A 632 43.39 -13.82 -1.16
N ASP A 633 44.16 -14.32 -0.19
CA ASP A 633 44.02 -14.09 1.25
C ASP A 633 44.29 -12.61 1.56
N ASP A 634 43.64 -11.68 0.82
CA ASP A 634 43.89 -10.24 0.88
C ASP A 634 42.89 -9.48 1.76
N GLY A 635 41.92 -10.15 2.37
CA GLY A 635 40.96 -9.54 3.28
C GLY A 635 39.90 -8.66 2.60
N PHE A 636 39.77 -8.74 1.26
CA PHE A 636 38.74 -8.03 0.48
C PHE A 636 37.57 -8.93 0.14
N PHE A 637 36.37 -8.35 0.15
CA PHE A 637 35.14 -9.06 -0.15
C PHE A 637 34.32 -8.29 -1.22
N GLY A 638 33.85 -8.99 -2.24
CA GLY A 638 32.90 -8.47 -3.22
C GLY A 638 33.46 -7.56 -4.29
N ASP A 639 32.55 -6.88 -4.98
CA ASP A 639 32.84 -6.11 -6.18
C ASP A 639 33.71 -4.87 -5.93
N ILE A 640 34.46 -4.52 -6.97
CA ILE A 640 35.19 -3.24 -7.04
C ILE A 640 34.17 -2.10 -7.03
N VAL A 641 34.35 -1.15 -6.12
CA VAL A 641 33.45 0.01 -5.96
C VAL A 641 33.96 1.27 -6.66
N GLY A 642 35.20 1.28 -7.12
CA GLY A 642 35.81 2.38 -7.87
C GLY A 642 37.33 2.37 -7.79
N LYS A 643 37.94 3.43 -8.28
CA LYS A 643 39.41 3.65 -8.25
C LYS A 643 39.83 4.42 -7.03
N CYS A 644 40.98 4.09 -6.48
CA CYS A 644 41.53 4.73 -5.31
C CYS A 644 42.00 6.15 -5.64
N PRO A 645 41.59 7.17 -4.88
CA PRO A 645 42.00 8.56 -5.12
C PRO A 645 43.47 8.85 -4.80
N LEU A 646 44.17 7.92 -4.10
CA LEU A 646 45.57 8.08 -3.75
C LEU A 646 46.54 7.37 -4.69
N CYS A 647 46.16 6.20 -5.23
CA CYS A 647 47.13 5.40 -6.00
C CYS A 647 46.54 4.79 -7.29
N GLY A 648 45.24 5.04 -7.61
CA GLY A 648 44.62 4.55 -8.81
C GLY A 648 44.21 3.06 -8.81
N ASN A 649 44.63 2.27 -7.83
CA ASN A 649 44.25 0.87 -7.71
C ASN A 649 42.79 0.71 -7.34
N ASP A 650 42.27 -0.49 -7.48
CA ASP A 650 40.88 -0.78 -7.19
C ASP A 650 40.56 -0.64 -5.69
N VAL A 651 39.41 -0.05 -5.40
CA VAL A 651 38.81 -0.03 -4.07
C VAL A 651 37.74 -1.08 -4.01
N ALA A 652 37.83 -1.95 -3.04
CA ALA A 652 36.85 -3.01 -2.80
C ALA A 652 36.38 -3.01 -1.35
N ARG A 653 35.36 -3.79 -1.07
CA ARG A 653 34.82 -3.90 0.29
C ARG A 653 35.69 -4.77 1.17
N THR A 654 35.80 -4.38 2.43
CA THR A 654 36.52 -5.11 3.49
C THR A 654 35.56 -5.41 4.65
N LYS A 655 36.01 -6.20 5.61
CA LYS A 655 35.25 -6.52 6.82
C LYS A 655 34.76 -5.27 7.57
N PHE A 656 35.52 -4.17 7.53
CA PHE A 656 35.22 -2.96 8.31
C PHE A 656 34.81 -1.75 7.45
N GLY A 657 34.71 -1.93 6.13
CA GLY A 657 34.33 -0.84 5.22
C GLY A 657 34.82 -1.05 3.80
N TYR A 658 35.52 -0.07 3.28
CA TYR A 658 36.06 -0.08 1.91
C TYR A 658 37.57 0.21 2.00
N GLY A 659 38.36 -0.49 1.23
CA GLY A 659 39.81 -0.35 1.23
C GLY A 659 40.43 -0.46 -0.15
N CYS A 660 41.59 0.15 -0.34
CA CYS A 660 42.35 0.04 -1.56
C CYS A 660 43.11 -1.31 -1.64
N ARG A 661 42.95 -2.03 -2.75
CA ARG A 661 43.68 -3.29 -3.01
C ARG A 661 45.20 -3.09 -3.10
N GLY A 662 45.67 -1.87 -3.46
CA GLY A 662 47.10 -1.53 -3.46
C GLY A 662 47.75 -1.46 -2.08
N TYR A 663 47.04 -1.78 -0.98
CA TYR A 663 47.64 -1.77 0.37
C TYR A 663 48.86 -2.69 0.49
N ARG A 664 48.83 -3.89 -0.11
CA ARG A 664 49.95 -4.85 -0.07
C ARG A 664 51.04 -4.51 -1.08
N ASP A 665 50.68 -4.01 -2.25
CA ASP A 665 51.63 -3.83 -3.37
C ASP A 665 52.40 -2.52 -3.27
N ASN A 666 51.76 -1.44 -2.84
CA ASN A 666 52.34 -0.11 -2.79
C ASN A 666 52.14 0.60 -1.44
N GLY A 667 51.63 -0.09 -0.41
CA GLY A 667 51.43 0.46 0.92
C GLY A 667 50.29 1.49 1.02
N CYS A 668 49.39 1.55 0.05
CA CYS A 668 48.29 2.52 0.04
C CYS A 668 47.35 2.35 1.23
N LYS A 669 47.19 3.41 2.02
CA LYS A 669 46.40 3.38 3.26
C LYS A 669 44.95 3.90 3.08
N PHE A 670 44.49 4.05 1.85
CA PHE A 670 43.11 4.50 1.63
C PHE A 670 42.09 3.52 2.19
N THR A 671 41.28 3.97 3.11
CA THR A 671 40.19 3.21 3.71
C THR A 671 39.06 4.13 4.14
N VAL A 672 37.82 3.63 4.00
CA VAL A 672 36.58 4.27 4.46
C VAL A 672 35.81 3.29 5.31
N ARG A 673 35.44 3.65 6.51
CA ARG A 673 34.66 2.78 7.38
C ARG A 673 33.21 2.61 6.82
N ASN A 674 32.65 1.43 6.95
CA ASN A 674 31.26 1.17 6.57
C ASN A 674 30.24 1.90 7.45
N VAL A 675 30.63 2.30 8.67
CA VAL A 675 29.81 3.10 9.58
C VAL A 675 30.59 4.37 9.99
N ILE A 676 30.01 5.52 9.72
CA ILE A 676 30.51 6.84 10.11
C ILE A 676 29.42 7.53 10.92
N CYS A 677 29.78 7.96 12.14
CA CYS A 677 28.83 8.67 13.03
C CYS A 677 27.44 8.03 13.13
N GLY A 678 27.41 6.70 13.31
CA GLY A 678 26.18 5.93 13.45
C GLY A 678 25.41 5.66 12.14
N ARG A 679 25.95 6.08 10.98
CA ARG A 679 25.31 5.85 9.67
C ARG A 679 26.16 4.94 8.79
N ILE A 680 25.46 4.02 8.11
CA ILE A 680 26.07 3.09 7.17
C ILE A 680 26.34 3.82 5.85
N ILE A 681 27.55 3.64 5.32
CA ILE A 681 27.93 4.12 3.99
C ILE A 681 27.66 3.01 2.98
N SER A 682 26.63 3.20 2.17
CA SER A 682 26.24 2.24 1.12
C SER A 682 27.28 2.16 0.00
N VAL A 683 27.26 1.06 -0.74
CA VAL A 683 28.09 0.89 -1.97
C VAL A 683 27.81 2.01 -2.96
N SER A 684 26.56 2.41 -3.13
CA SER A 684 26.16 3.49 -4.03
C SER A 684 26.78 4.83 -3.62
N ASN A 685 26.73 5.17 -2.33
CA ASN A 685 27.40 6.38 -1.82
C ASN A 685 28.93 6.30 -1.92
N MET A 686 29.50 5.11 -1.73
CA MET A 686 30.94 4.91 -1.91
C MET A 686 31.35 5.08 -3.38
N LYS A 687 30.58 4.56 -4.34
CA LYS A 687 30.81 4.78 -5.78
C LYS A 687 30.75 6.27 -6.11
N LEU A 688 29.73 6.99 -5.65
CA LEU A 688 29.61 8.44 -5.84
C LEU A 688 30.81 9.19 -5.24
N LEU A 689 31.22 8.82 -4.05
CA LEU A 689 32.37 9.42 -3.38
C LEU A 689 33.66 9.24 -4.19
N LEU A 690 33.89 8.06 -4.77
CA LEU A 690 35.09 7.77 -5.56
C LEU A 690 35.03 8.37 -6.98
N THR A 691 33.83 8.49 -7.59
CA THR A 691 33.67 8.99 -8.95
C THR A 691 33.54 10.51 -8.99
N ASN A 692 32.74 11.08 -8.09
CA ASN A 692 32.36 12.49 -8.08
C ASN A 692 33.01 13.28 -6.96
N GLY A 693 33.80 12.63 -6.08
CA GLY A 693 34.42 13.25 -4.91
C GLY A 693 33.44 13.57 -3.77
N LYS A 694 32.12 13.32 -3.94
CA LYS A 694 31.08 13.67 -2.97
C LYS A 694 29.93 12.64 -3.02
N THR A 695 29.37 12.30 -1.83
CA THR A 695 28.19 11.40 -1.75
C THR A 695 26.90 12.16 -2.03
N SER A 696 25.77 11.46 -2.11
CA SER A 696 24.46 12.07 -1.86
C SER A 696 24.34 12.50 -0.39
N GLN A 697 23.40 13.40 -0.07
CA GLN A 697 23.15 13.81 1.31
C GLN A 697 22.75 12.59 2.17
N ILE A 698 23.53 12.31 3.20
CA ILE A 698 23.28 11.27 4.18
C ILE A 698 22.68 11.91 5.42
N ARG A 699 21.50 11.45 5.82
CA ARG A 699 20.75 12.05 6.92
C ARG A 699 20.90 11.27 8.21
N GLY A 700 20.86 12.01 9.32
CA GLY A 700 20.80 11.44 10.66
C GLY A 700 22.14 10.86 11.13
N PHE A 701 23.27 11.42 10.74
CA PHE A 701 24.52 11.20 11.46
C PHE A 701 24.35 11.61 12.91
N ILE A 702 25.02 10.93 13.81
CA ILE A 702 24.98 11.25 15.25
C ILE A 702 26.29 11.93 15.64
N SER A 703 26.22 13.18 16.09
CA SER A 703 27.36 13.92 16.58
C SER A 703 27.90 13.33 17.90
N LYS A 704 29.08 13.72 18.32
CA LYS A 704 29.68 13.31 19.62
C LYS A 704 28.78 13.65 20.81
N ASN A 705 27.94 14.67 20.68
CA ASN A 705 26.98 15.10 21.71
C ASN A 705 25.61 14.44 21.57
N GLY A 706 25.46 13.37 20.77
CA GLY A 706 24.22 12.63 20.58
C GLY A 706 23.16 13.34 19.72
N LYS A 707 23.45 14.51 19.15
CA LYS A 707 22.52 15.26 18.30
C LYS A 707 22.58 14.77 16.86
N PRO A 708 21.43 14.51 16.21
CA PRO A 708 21.40 14.13 14.80
C PRO A 708 21.71 15.35 13.90
N PHE A 709 22.42 15.09 12.78
CA PHE A 709 22.67 16.08 11.73
C PHE A 709 22.71 15.42 10.36
N ASP A 710 22.49 16.19 9.32
CA ASP A 710 22.52 15.76 7.92
C ASP A 710 23.75 16.38 7.24
N ALA A 711 24.47 15.60 6.43
CA ALA A 711 25.64 16.07 5.71
C ALA A 711 25.92 15.22 4.47
N TYR A 712 26.73 15.73 3.57
CA TYR A 712 27.41 14.93 2.56
C TYR A 712 28.76 14.44 3.10
N LEU A 713 29.30 13.40 2.50
CA LEU A 713 30.70 13.04 2.68
C LEU A 713 31.46 13.46 1.41
N LYS A 714 32.60 14.06 1.59
CA LYS A 714 33.49 14.56 0.52
C LYS A 714 34.89 14.01 0.68
N LEU A 715 35.57 13.79 -0.46
CA LEU A 715 36.98 13.43 -0.46
C LEU A 715 37.84 14.69 -0.52
N GLU A 716 38.68 14.89 0.50
CA GLU A 716 39.71 15.92 0.55
C GLU A 716 41.06 15.29 0.86
N ASN A 717 42.01 15.40 -0.07
CA ASN A 717 43.36 14.81 0.07
C ASN A 717 43.35 13.32 0.46
N GLY A 718 42.40 12.56 -0.15
CA GLY A 718 42.25 11.13 0.13
C GLY A 718 41.61 10.78 1.49
N LYS A 719 41.10 11.77 2.22
CA LYS A 719 40.36 11.57 3.48
C LYS A 719 38.90 11.93 3.28
N VAL A 720 38.03 11.22 3.99
CA VAL A 720 36.57 11.51 4.00
C VAL A 720 36.29 12.56 5.07
N VAL A 721 35.69 13.66 4.67
CA VAL A 721 35.26 14.77 5.53
C VAL A 721 33.75 15.01 5.39
N PHE A 722 33.14 15.64 6.39
CA PHE A 722 31.75 16.09 6.28
C PHE A 722 31.68 17.39 5.48
N ASP A 723 30.69 17.46 4.61
CA ASP A 723 30.33 18.63 3.85
C ASP A 723 28.86 18.94 4.12
N PHE A 724 28.55 20.19 4.46
CA PHE A 724 27.22 20.62 4.89
C PHE A 724 26.48 21.46 3.85
N ASP A 725 27.13 21.73 2.69
CA ASP A 725 26.56 22.54 1.61
C ASP A 725 25.81 21.75 0.53
#